data_3d27475f7126d8639fd11bf6bff276c0
#
_entry.id   3d27475f7126d8639fd11bf6bff276c0
#
_cell.length_a   1.000
_cell.length_b   1.000
_cell.length_c   1.000
_cell.angle_alpha   90.00
_cell.angle_beta   90.00
_cell.angle_gamma   90.00
#
_symmetry.space_group_name_H-M   'P 1'
#
loop_
_entity.id
_entity.type
_entity.pdbx_description
1 polymer ?
#
loop_
_entity_poly.entity_id
_entity_poly.type
_entity_poly.pdbx_seq_one_letter_code
_entity_poly.pdbx_strand_id
1 'polypeptide(L)'
;MIKTLKNLFKQDREKFAVPKSVQSVIPIKTIWEDGIFLVGKNKYAKTFKFEDINYAVASREDKEAMFLEYSELLNALDSGATTKITINNRRLNRRDFEQTILIPMAEDGLDKYREEYNRMLLDKATGANSIVQDKYVTISVCKKNIEEARNYFARIGADLIGHFNRLGSKCTELDATDRLRIFHDFYRTGEETAFSFDMVQTMRKGHDFKDFICPDTFEFEKDCFRIGDRYGRVIFLREYAAYIKDSMVAELCELNRNMMLSVDVIPVPTDEAVREVENRLLGVETNITNWQRKQNQNNNFSAVIPYDMEQQRKESKEFLDDLTTRDQRMMFSVLTMVHTADTKEELDSDTEALLTTARKHLCQFAVLKYQQMDGLNTALPFGVRRIDALRTLTTESLAVFIPFRVQEIYHENGVYYGQNVISKNMIIANRRYLLNGNSFILGVSGAGKSFTAKEEMTNIILTDPNADVIIIDPEREYSPLVKAMQGEVIHISATSENHINAMDMNSDYGDGANPVILKSEFILSLCEQLIGGASLGAKQKSIIDRCTAGVYRYYQQGNYMGTPPTLQDFREELLKQSEPEAQEIALAIELFTDGSLNTFAKHTNVDTHSRLICYDILDLGKQLQPIGMLVVLDSILNRITQNRAKGRNTFIFIDEIYLLFQHEYSANFLFTLWKRVRKYGAYCTGITQNVDDLLQSHTARTMLANSEFIIMLNQASTDRIELAKLLNISDLQMSYITNVGAGQGLLKVGSSLVPFVNKFPKNTELYKLMTTKFGEV
;
A
#
# COMPACT_ATOMS: atom_id res chain seq x y z
N MET A 1 15.36 0.97 -44.41
CA MET A 1 15.62 0.63 -43.00
C MET A 1 16.14 1.87 -42.33
N ILE A 2 15.45 2.34 -41.33
CA ILE A 2 15.70 3.56 -40.56
C ILE A 2 17.13 3.55 -40.02
N LYS A 3 17.83 4.69 -40.11
CA LYS A 3 19.24 4.83 -39.67
C LYS A 3 19.40 4.47 -38.18
N THR A 4 18.44 4.88 -37.36
CA THR A 4 18.40 4.55 -35.95
C THR A 4 18.36 3.04 -35.71
N LEU A 5 17.52 2.28 -36.42
CA LEU A 5 17.48 0.83 -36.34
C LEU A 5 18.79 0.18 -36.75
N LYS A 6 19.41 0.64 -37.84
CA LYS A 6 20.71 0.10 -38.28
C LYS A 6 21.79 0.27 -37.20
N ASN A 7 21.78 1.40 -36.51
CA ASN A 7 22.73 1.67 -35.42
C ASN A 7 22.47 0.80 -34.19
N LEU A 8 21.21 0.66 -33.80
CA LEU A 8 20.79 -0.18 -32.65
C LEU A 8 21.05 -1.66 -32.90
N PHE A 9 20.76 -2.15 -34.13
CA PHE A 9 21.11 -3.51 -34.53
C PHE A 9 22.60 -3.79 -34.48
N LYS A 10 23.46 -2.81 -34.83
CA LYS A 10 24.91 -2.96 -34.69
C LYS A 10 25.37 -2.99 -33.24
N GLN A 11 24.70 -2.26 -32.37
CA GLN A 11 25.03 -2.19 -30.94
C GLN A 11 24.61 -3.44 -30.18
N ASP A 12 23.47 -4.05 -30.53
CA ASP A 12 22.93 -5.25 -29.89
C ASP A 12 23.48 -6.58 -30.46
N ARG A 13 24.03 -6.56 -31.68
CA ARG A 13 24.64 -7.75 -32.29
C ARG A 13 26.05 -8.00 -31.75
N GLU A 14 26.12 -8.76 -30.65
CA GLU A 14 27.37 -9.49 -30.35
C GLU A 14 27.47 -10.74 -31.25
N LYS A 15 28.69 -11.09 -31.69
CA LYS A 15 28.89 -12.34 -32.39
C LYS A 15 28.51 -13.50 -31.46
N PHE A 16 27.63 -14.38 -31.92
CA PHE A 16 27.29 -15.59 -31.18
C PHE A 16 28.56 -16.34 -30.82
N ALA A 17 28.80 -16.59 -29.57
CA ALA A 17 29.83 -17.47 -29.05
C ALA A 17 29.18 -18.48 -28.12
N VAL A 18 29.50 -19.75 -28.24
CA VAL A 18 29.02 -20.77 -27.31
C VAL A 18 29.59 -20.46 -25.94
N PRO A 19 28.70 -20.28 -24.91
CA PRO A 19 29.14 -20.01 -23.55
C PRO A 19 30.05 -21.13 -23.03
N LYS A 20 31.17 -20.76 -22.42
CA LYS A 20 32.15 -21.75 -21.85
C LYS A 20 31.93 -21.95 -20.35
N SER A 21 31.14 -21.10 -19.69
CA SER A 21 30.80 -21.17 -18.25
C SER A 21 29.41 -20.58 -18.05
N VAL A 22 28.79 -20.92 -16.93
CA VAL A 22 27.50 -20.32 -16.48
C VAL A 22 27.55 -18.80 -16.41
N GLN A 23 28.65 -18.23 -15.92
CA GLN A 23 28.87 -16.78 -15.87
C GLN A 23 28.88 -16.11 -17.25
N SER A 24 29.32 -16.83 -18.30
CA SER A 24 29.38 -16.29 -19.67
C SER A 24 28.01 -16.17 -20.34
N VAL A 25 26.97 -16.83 -19.80
CA VAL A 25 25.57 -16.69 -20.26
C VAL A 25 25.00 -15.33 -19.88
N ILE A 26 25.44 -14.79 -18.73
CA ILE A 26 24.92 -13.53 -18.16
C ILE A 26 25.61 -12.33 -18.83
N PRO A 27 24.86 -11.42 -19.48
CA PRO A 27 25.41 -10.36 -20.32
C PRO A 27 25.93 -9.14 -19.55
N ILE A 28 26.25 -9.26 -18.26
CA ILE A 28 26.83 -8.19 -17.45
C ILE A 28 28.34 -8.31 -17.46
N LYS A 29 29.05 -7.22 -17.78
CA LYS A 29 30.52 -7.17 -17.84
C LYS A 29 31.13 -6.52 -16.59
N THR A 30 30.51 -5.43 -16.13
CA THR A 30 30.97 -4.64 -14.99
C THR A 30 29.74 -4.04 -14.29
N ILE A 31 29.82 -3.86 -12.98
CA ILE A 31 28.81 -3.20 -12.17
C ILE A 31 29.45 -2.04 -11.38
N TRP A 32 28.64 -1.02 -11.08
CA TRP A 32 28.98 0.10 -10.19
C TRP A 32 27.98 0.19 -9.07
N GLU A 33 28.39 0.69 -7.93
CA GLU A 33 27.58 0.81 -6.70
C GLU A 33 26.28 1.57 -6.93
N ASP A 34 26.30 2.60 -7.80
CA ASP A 34 25.14 3.40 -8.18
C ASP A 34 24.13 2.64 -9.10
N GLY A 35 24.27 1.34 -9.22
CA GLY A 35 23.37 0.48 -9.99
C GLY A 35 23.53 0.58 -11.51
N ILE A 36 24.56 1.18 -12.03
CA ILE A 36 24.85 1.17 -13.47
C ILE A 36 25.60 -0.13 -13.82
N PHE A 37 25.13 -0.83 -14.84
CA PHE A 37 25.74 -2.05 -15.36
C PHE A 37 26.24 -1.86 -16.78
N LEU A 38 27.44 -2.36 -17.08
CA LEU A 38 27.97 -2.48 -18.44
C LEU A 38 27.52 -3.81 -19.04
N VAL A 39 26.61 -3.75 -20.03
CA VAL A 39 25.95 -4.93 -20.61
C VAL A 39 26.30 -5.23 -22.04
N GLY A 40 27.17 -4.44 -22.64
CA GLY A 40 27.65 -4.60 -24.04
C GLY A 40 28.91 -3.78 -24.29
N LYS A 41 29.27 -3.60 -25.58
CA LYS A 41 30.36 -2.70 -25.94
C LYS A 41 29.93 -1.24 -25.75
N ASN A 42 30.42 -0.60 -24.68
CA ASN A 42 30.04 0.78 -24.29
C ASN A 42 28.52 0.96 -24.07
N LYS A 43 27.78 -0.13 -23.80
CA LYS A 43 26.36 -0.10 -23.53
C LYS A 43 26.15 -0.20 -22.02
N TYR A 44 25.62 0.87 -21.43
CA TYR A 44 25.32 1.00 -20.01
C TYR A 44 23.83 0.88 -19.78
N ALA A 45 23.44 0.25 -18.69
CA ALA A 45 22.03 0.09 -18.30
C ALA A 45 21.83 0.47 -16.83
N LYS A 46 20.71 1.14 -16.53
CA LYS A 46 20.25 1.45 -15.19
C LYS A 46 18.78 1.06 -15.03
N THR A 47 18.42 0.59 -13.85
CA THR A 47 17.05 0.09 -13.57
C THR A 47 16.41 0.93 -12.45
N PHE A 48 15.12 1.19 -12.61
CA PHE A 48 14.25 1.86 -11.67
C PHE A 48 13.12 0.91 -11.29
N LYS A 49 12.72 0.89 -10.04
CA LYS A 49 11.53 0.18 -9.55
C LYS A 49 10.39 1.17 -9.42
N PHE A 50 9.20 0.80 -9.88
CA PHE A 50 8.00 1.61 -9.73
C PHE A 50 6.86 0.79 -9.10
N GLU A 51 5.99 1.50 -8.37
CA GLU A 51 4.85 0.91 -7.67
C GLU A 51 3.62 0.86 -8.57
N ASP A 52 2.65 0.02 -8.21
CA ASP A 52 1.37 -0.09 -8.90
C ASP A 52 0.46 1.10 -8.55
N ILE A 53 -0.51 1.35 -9.42
CA ILE A 53 -1.61 2.28 -9.17
C ILE A 53 -2.95 1.55 -9.30
N ASN A 54 -4.02 2.12 -8.75
CA ASN A 54 -5.35 1.50 -8.73
C ASN A 54 -6.09 1.63 -10.08
N TYR A 55 -5.44 1.26 -11.18
CA TYR A 55 -5.99 1.35 -12.52
C TYR A 55 -7.27 0.52 -12.70
N ALA A 56 -7.29 -0.72 -12.18
CA ALA A 56 -8.43 -1.63 -12.35
C ALA A 56 -9.72 -1.13 -11.69
N VAL A 57 -9.62 -0.39 -10.58
CA VAL A 57 -10.74 0.13 -9.78
C VAL A 57 -11.01 1.63 -9.98
N ALA A 58 -10.26 2.28 -10.87
CA ALA A 58 -10.47 3.68 -11.20
C ALA A 58 -11.79 3.89 -11.98
N SER A 59 -12.34 5.09 -11.90
CA SER A 59 -13.46 5.49 -12.76
C SER A 59 -13.05 5.47 -14.24
N ARG A 60 -14.01 5.52 -15.14
CA ARG A 60 -13.71 5.58 -16.58
C ARG A 60 -12.88 6.82 -16.93
N GLU A 61 -13.24 7.96 -16.37
CA GLU A 61 -12.56 9.23 -16.59
C GLU A 61 -11.13 9.19 -16.05
N ASP A 62 -10.94 8.63 -14.85
CA ASP A 62 -9.61 8.46 -14.25
C ASP A 62 -8.74 7.48 -15.06
N LYS A 63 -9.34 6.38 -15.58
CA LYS A 63 -8.60 5.44 -16.46
C LYS A 63 -8.14 6.12 -17.74
N GLU A 64 -9.00 6.93 -18.36
CA GLU A 64 -8.66 7.70 -19.56
C GLU A 64 -7.52 8.69 -19.24
N ALA A 65 -7.59 9.39 -18.09
CA ALA A 65 -6.53 10.29 -17.65
C ALA A 65 -5.19 9.56 -17.37
N MET A 66 -5.24 8.43 -16.66
CA MET A 66 -4.05 7.60 -16.41
C MET A 66 -3.44 7.05 -17.72
N PHE A 67 -4.28 6.65 -18.67
CA PHE A 67 -3.83 6.17 -19.98
C PHE A 67 -3.14 7.28 -20.79
N LEU A 68 -3.69 8.49 -20.77
CA LEU A 68 -3.08 9.66 -21.41
C LEU A 68 -1.73 10.02 -20.77
N GLU A 69 -1.67 10.09 -19.44
CA GLU A 69 -0.41 10.39 -18.73
C GLU A 69 0.65 9.30 -18.99
N TYR A 70 0.24 8.02 -19.08
CA TYR A 70 1.15 6.94 -19.46
C TYR A 70 1.62 7.08 -20.92
N SER A 71 0.76 7.54 -21.83
CA SER A 71 1.14 7.85 -23.21
C SER A 71 2.14 9.00 -23.28
N GLU A 72 1.98 10.03 -22.43
CA GLU A 72 2.97 11.12 -22.31
C GLU A 72 4.31 10.62 -21.79
N LEU A 73 4.33 9.71 -20.80
CA LEU A 73 5.55 9.06 -20.34
C LEU A 73 6.26 8.33 -21.50
N LEU A 74 5.52 7.58 -22.31
CA LEU A 74 6.09 6.90 -23.47
C LEU A 74 6.62 7.89 -24.51
N ASN A 75 5.93 9.00 -24.74
CA ASN A 75 6.39 10.08 -25.62
C ASN A 75 7.64 10.80 -25.10
N ALA A 76 7.87 10.82 -23.80
CA ALA A 76 9.06 11.42 -23.18
C ALA A 76 10.32 10.54 -23.30
N LEU A 77 10.20 9.27 -23.72
CA LEU A 77 11.33 8.36 -23.83
C LEU A 77 12.35 8.86 -24.89
N ASP A 78 13.62 8.73 -24.55
CA ASP A 78 14.73 9.17 -25.43
C ASP A 78 14.92 8.24 -26.63
N SER A 79 14.91 8.79 -27.83
CA SER A 79 15.16 8.05 -29.08
C SER A 79 16.59 7.51 -29.23
N GLY A 80 17.52 7.97 -28.39
CA GLY A 80 18.91 7.48 -28.32
C GLY A 80 19.11 6.27 -27.41
N ALA A 81 18.08 5.82 -26.73
CA ALA A 81 18.11 4.75 -25.74
C ALA A 81 17.10 3.65 -26.06
N THR A 82 17.28 2.51 -25.42
CA THR A 82 16.28 1.44 -25.36
C THR A 82 15.72 1.41 -23.95
N THR A 83 14.40 1.50 -23.81
CA THR A 83 13.68 1.37 -22.54
C THR A 83 13.01 0.00 -22.50
N LYS A 84 13.17 -0.69 -21.40
CA LYS A 84 12.54 -1.99 -21.14
C LYS A 84 11.64 -1.85 -19.90
N ILE A 85 10.36 -2.13 -20.07
CA ILE A 85 9.39 -2.20 -18.97
C ILE A 85 9.19 -3.67 -18.62
N THR A 86 9.46 -4.05 -17.39
CA THR A 86 9.40 -5.44 -16.92
C THR A 86 8.43 -5.59 -15.78
N ILE A 87 7.54 -6.56 -15.88
CA ILE A 87 6.68 -7.04 -14.79
C ILE A 87 7.24 -8.39 -14.35
N ASN A 88 7.65 -8.48 -13.09
CA ASN A 88 8.23 -9.66 -12.47
C ASN A 88 7.24 -10.28 -11.48
N ASN A 89 6.67 -11.42 -11.85
CA ASN A 89 5.85 -12.22 -10.95
C ASN A 89 6.73 -13.26 -10.25
N ARG A 90 6.76 -13.21 -8.93
CA ARG A 90 7.44 -14.19 -8.09
C ARG A 90 6.42 -14.90 -7.20
N ARG A 91 6.47 -16.21 -7.12
CA ARG A 91 5.79 -16.95 -6.06
C ARG A 91 6.44 -16.59 -4.72
N LEU A 92 5.62 -16.31 -3.72
CA LEU A 92 6.11 -16.08 -2.36
C LEU A 92 6.82 -17.34 -1.86
N ASN A 93 8.07 -17.21 -1.44
CA ASN A 93 8.80 -18.32 -0.84
C ASN A 93 8.17 -18.67 0.51
N ARG A 94 7.80 -19.94 0.71
CA ARG A 94 7.17 -20.41 1.94
C ARG A 94 8.04 -20.14 3.17
N ARG A 95 9.35 -20.33 3.07
CA ARG A 95 10.28 -20.07 4.18
C ARG A 95 10.39 -18.59 4.55
N ASP A 96 10.42 -17.73 3.53
CA ASP A 96 10.43 -16.27 3.70
C ASP A 96 9.13 -15.81 4.36
N PHE A 97 8.00 -16.33 3.90
CA PHE A 97 6.70 -16.11 4.52
C PHE A 97 6.64 -16.56 5.98
N GLU A 98 7.10 -17.78 6.27
CA GLU A 98 7.12 -18.31 7.62
C GLU A 98 7.99 -17.46 8.57
N GLN A 99 9.09 -16.90 8.09
CA GLN A 99 10.00 -16.08 8.89
C GLN A 99 9.50 -14.63 9.08
N THR A 100 8.78 -14.08 8.11
CA THR A 100 8.42 -12.65 8.11
C THR A 100 7.00 -12.38 8.58
N ILE A 101 6.09 -13.34 8.45
CA ILE A 101 4.65 -13.14 8.68
C ILE A 101 4.13 -13.93 9.87
N LEU A 102 4.66 -15.15 10.11
CA LEU A 102 4.18 -15.95 11.22
C LEU A 102 4.64 -15.36 12.56
N ILE A 103 3.74 -15.43 13.53
CA ILE A 103 3.97 -14.94 14.89
C ILE A 103 4.83 -15.97 15.64
N PRO A 104 6.01 -15.61 16.16
CA PRO A 104 6.84 -16.51 16.93
C PRO A 104 6.18 -16.88 18.26
N MET A 105 6.43 -18.11 18.75
CA MET A 105 5.98 -18.55 20.08
C MET A 105 6.77 -17.82 21.17
N ALA A 106 6.12 -17.46 22.28
CA ALA A 106 6.71 -16.62 23.33
C ALA A 106 6.65 -17.25 24.74
N GLU A 107 6.00 -18.42 24.91
CA GLU A 107 5.83 -19.16 26.19
C GLU A 107 5.16 -18.32 27.31
N ASP A 108 4.28 -17.37 26.91
CA ASP A 108 3.61 -16.44 27.80
C ASP A 108 2.15 -16.85 28.14
N GLY A 109 1.77 -18.09 27.76
CA GLY A 109 0.43 -18.63 27.97
C GLY A 109 -0.57 -18.27 26.86
N LEU A 110 -0.16 -17.50 25.83
CA LEU A 110 -0.99 -17.13 24.68
C LEU A 110 -0.63 -17.92 23.41
N ASP A 111 0.30 -18.88 23.47
CA ASP A 111 0.79 -19.62 22.30
C ASP A 111 -0.29 -20.41 21.56
N LYS A 112 -1.33 -20.89 22.28
CA LYS A 112 -2.48 -21.52 21.63
C LYS A 112 -3.18 -20.60 20.62
N TYR A 113 -3.22 -19.30 20.89
CA TYR A 113 -3.81 -18.30 20.00
C TYR A 113 -2.85 -17.94 18.85
N ARG A 114 -1.51 -17.95 19.11
CA ARG A 114 -0.50 -17.80 18.06
C ARG A 114 -0.57 -18.96 17.07
N GLU A 115 -0.71 -20.20 17.55
CA GLU A 115 -0.90 -21.37 16.68
C GLU A 115 -2.15 -21.29 15.81
N GLU A 116 -3.30 -20.90 16.39
CA GLU A 116 -4.54 -20.70 15.62
C GLU A 116 -4.39 -19.60 14.56
N TYR A 117 -3.80 -18.49 14.95
CA TYR A 117 -3.62 -17.34 14.05
C TYR A 117 -2.64 -17.69 12.92
N ASN A 118 -1.52 -18.33 13.24
CA ASN A 118 -0.53 -18.80 12.27
C ASN A 118 -1.12 -19.82 11.29
N ARG A 119 -1.95 -20.74 11.77
CA ARG A 119 -2.65 -21.69 10.91
C ARG A 119 -3.56 -20.96 9.93
N MET A 120 -4.32 -20.00 10.38
CA MET A 120 -5.16 -19.15 9.52
C MET A 120 -4.31 -18.42 8.47
N LEU A 121 -3.18 -17.81 8.85
CA LEU A 121 -2.29 -17.14 7.92
C LEU A 121 -1.72 -18.09 6.85
N LEU A 122 -1.32 -19.31 7.24
CA LEU A 122 -0.84 -20.33 6.31
C LEU A 122 -1.95 -20.80 5.34
N ASP A 123 -3.17 -21.00 5.83
CA ASP A 123 -4.33 -21.39 4.99
C ASP A 123 -4.65 -20.26 3.99
N LYS A 124 -4.55 -18.99 4.42
CA LYS A 124 -4.75 -17.84 3.54
C LYS A 124 -3.62 -17.71 2.51
N ALA A 125 -2.38 -17.93 2.90
CA ALA A 125 -1.24 -17.91 2.00
C ALA A 125 -1.31 -19.01 0.94
N THR A 126 -1.73 -20.22 1.31
CA THR A 126 -1.88 -21.32 0.35
C THR A 126 -3.09 -21.16 -0.57
N GLY A 127 -4.16 -20.52 -0.09
CA GLY A 127 -5.36 -20.21 -0.88
C GLY A 127 -5.29 -18.93 -1.70
N ALA A 128 -4.28 -18.07 -1.45
CA ALA A 128 -4.02 -16.86 -2.23
C ALA A 128 -3.25 -17.19 -3.51
N ASN A 129 -3.23 -16.27 -4.47
CA ASN A 129 -2.34 -16.40 -5.63
C ASN A 129 -0.85 -16.42 -5.24
N SER A 130 -0.50 -16.00 -4.02
CA SER A 130 0.85 -16.01 -3.44
C SER A 130 1.92 -15.41 -4.39
N ILE A 131 1.51 -14.45 -5.23
CA ILE A 131 2.38 -13.79 -6.20
C ILE A 131 2.72 -12.41 -5.68
N VAL A 132 4.01 -12.14 -5.56
CA VAL A 132 4.54 -10.80 -5.44
C VAL A 132 4.85 -10.29 -6.84
N GLN A 133 4.32 -9.12 -7.18
CA GLN A 133 4.54 -8.50 -8.47
C GLN A 133 5.40 -7.24 -8.32
N ASP A 134 6.64 -7.31 -8.81
CA ASP A 134 7.54 -6.18 -8.88
C ASP A 134 7.60 -5.61 -10.30
N LYS A 135 7.74 -4.31 -10.44
CA LYS A 135 7.75 -3.62 -11.74
C LYS A 135 8.99 -2.77 -11.90
N TYR A 136 9.62 -2.89 -13.05
CA TYR A 136 10.91 -2.25 -13.35
C TYR A 136 10.90 -1.53 -14.68
N VAL A 137 11.60 -0.40 -14.73
CA VAL A 137 12.01 0.24 -15.98
C VAL A 137 13.53 0.19 -16.07
N THR A 138 14.06 -0.45 -17.12
CA THR A 138 15.48 -0.50 -17.38
C THR A 138 15.80 0.31 -18.64
N ILE A 139 16.60 1.34 -18.49
CA ILE A 139 17.05 2.18 -19.60
C ILE A 139 18.48 1.77 -19.97
N SER A 140 18.75 1.58 -21.26
CA SER A 140 20.08 1.26 -21.75
C SER A 140 20.50 2.21 -22.87
N VAL A 141 21.74 2.68 -22.79
CA VAL A 141 22.30 3.69 -23.72
C VAL A 141 23.77 3.39 -24.01
N CYS A 142 24.24 3.73 -25.21
CA CYS A 142 25.66 3.67 -25.56
C CYS A 142 26.34 5.02 -25.26
N LYS A 143 27.36 5.00 -24.40
CA LYS A 143 28.19 6.18 -24.05
C LYS A 143 29.66 5.82 -24.11
N LYS A 144 30.52 6.83 -24.24
CA LYS A 144 31.98 6.60 -24.37
C LYS A 144 32.61 6.05 -23.10
N ASN A 145 32.14 6.52 -21.95
CA ASN A 145 32.65 6.16 -20.64
C ASN A 145 31.52 6.20 -19.58
N ILE A 146 31.85 5.75 -18.37
CA ILE A 146 30.91 5.68 -17.24
C ILE A 146 30.42 7.08 -16.78
N GLU A 147 31.27 8.10 -16.84
CA GLU A 147 30.91 9.45 -16.38
C GLU A 147 29.83 10.08 -17.31
N GLU A 148 29.97 9.90 -18.61
CA GLU A 148 28.92 10.29 -19.56
C GLU A 148 27.62 9.52 -19.33
N ALA A 149 27.71 8.25 -18.93
CA ALA A 149 26.54 7.42 -18.59
C ALA A 149 25.87 7.89 -17.30
N ARG A 150 26.64 8.22 -16.26
CA ARG A 150 26.11 8.79 -14.99
C ARG A 150 25.34 10.09 -15.22
N ASN A 151 25.93 11.02 -15.93
CA ASN A 151 25.28 12.30 -16.25
C ASN A 151 23.99 12.09 -17.04
N TYR A 152 24.00 11.16 -17.97
CA TYR A 152 22.82 10.81 -18.74
C TYR A 152 21.71 10.20 -17.87
N PHE A 153 22.04 9.20 -17.05
CA PHE A 153 21.05 8.56 -16.18
C PHE A 153 20.50 9.46 -15.07
N ALA A 154 21.32 10.36 -14.55
CA ALA A 154 20.86 11.35 -13.57
C ALA A 154 19.76 12.26 -14.14
N ARG A 155 19.95 12.75 -15.39
CA ARG A 155 18.96 13.58 -16.07
C ARG A 155 17.70 12.81 -16.41
N ILE A 156 17.84 11.70 -17.13
CA ILE A 156 16.68 10.90 -17.60
C ILE A 156 15.95 10.25 -16.40
N GLY A 157 16.68 9.88 -15.35
CA GLY A 157 16.09 9.35 -14.12
C GLY A 157 15.18 10.35 -13.43
N ALA A 158 15.61 11.62 -13.32
CA ALA A 158 14.79 12.67 -12.73
C ALA A 158 13.50 12.92 -13.55
N ASP A 159 13.61 12.96 -14.88
CA ASP A 159 12.46 13.12 -15.78
C ASP A 159 11.50 11.92 -15.64
N LEU A 160 12.02 10.68 -15.63
CA LEU A 160 11.25 9.46 -15.49
C LEU A 160 10.50 9.42 -14.15
N ILE A 161 11.18 9.72 -13.04
CA ILE A 161 10.57 9.79 -11.70
C ILE A 161 9.46 10.84 -11.68
N GLY A 162 9.65 11.99 -12.32
CA GLY A 162 8.64 13.03 -12.46
C GLY A 162 7.37 12.54 -13.17
N HIS A 163 7.50 11.79 -14.26
CA HIS A 163 6.36 11.20 -14.98
C HIS A 163 5.61 10.15 -14.14
N PHE A 164 6.33 9.24 -13.49
CA PHE A 164 5.69 8.26 -12.60
C PHE A 164 4.97 8.92 -11.42
N ASN A 165 5.54 9.98 -10.84
CA ASN A 165 4.88 10.73 -9.77
C ASN A 165 3.57 11.38 -10.23
N ARG A 166 3.48 11.89 -11.46
CA ARG A 166 2.22 12.40 -12.03
C ARG A 166 1.17 11.30 -12.21
N LEU A 167 1.60 10.09 -12.55
CA LEU A 167 0.73 8.91 -12.57
C LEU A 167 0.27 8.45 -11.17
N GLY A 168 0.84 9.01 -10.09
CA GLY A 168 0.59 8.55 -8.73
C GLY A 168 1.37 7.29 -8.34
N SER A 169 2.38 6.90 -9.14
CA SER A 169 3.27 5.77 -8.88
C SER A 169 4.59 6.27 -8.31
N LYS A 170 5.03 5.71 -7.19
CA LYS A 170 6.36 5.99 -6.65
C LYS A 170 7.41 5.25 -7.48
N CYS A 171 8.42 5.98 -7.94
CA CYS A 171 9.52 5.43 -8.72
C CYS A 171 10.84 5.70 -8.03
N THR A 172 11.68 4.66 -7.87
CA THR A 172 12.96 4.71 -7.16
C THR A 172 14.08 4.11 -7.99
N GLU A 173 15.27 4.70 -7.89
CA GLU A 173 16.48 4.14 -8.50
C GLU A 173 16.93 2.90 -7.71
N LEU A 174 17.37 1.86 -8.41
CA LEU A 174 17.95 0.67 -7.80
C LEU A 174 19.48 0.77 -7.79
N ASP A 175 20.10 0.40 -6.70
CA ASP A 175 21.55 0.24 -6.58
C ASP A 175 22.03 -1.11 -7.15
N ALA A 176 23.32 -1.40 -7.04
CA ALA A 176 23.88 -2.64 -7.54
C ALA A 176 23.35 -3.87 -6.82
N THR A 177 23.16 -3.78 -5.51
CA THR A 177 22.69 -4.88 -4.66
C THR A 177 21.25 -5.22 -5.00
N ASP A 178 20.38 -4.21 -5.10
CA ASP A 178 18.99 -4.36 -5.49
C ASP A 178 18.84 -5.01 -6.86
N ARG A 179 19.62 -4.53 -7.83
CA ARG A 179 19.61 -5.10 -9.19
C ARG A 179 20.12 -6.54 -9.26
N LEU A 180 21.18 -6.87 -8.52
CA LEU A 180 21.69 -8.24 -8.45
C LEU A 180 20.68 -9.17 -7.80
N ARG A 181 19.95 -8.71 -6.78
CA ARG A 181 18.89 -9.47 -6.13
C ARG A 181 17.78 -9.90 -7.09
N ILE A 182 17.39 -9.06 -8.07
CA ILE A 182 16.41 -9.45 -9.09
C ILE A 182 16.86 -10.70 -9.84
N PHE A 183 18.14 -10.75 -10.22
CA PHE A 183 18.70 -11.89 -10.99
C PHE A 183 18.95 -13.10 -10.11
N HIS A 184 19.40 -12.90 -8.85
CA HIS A 184 19.55 -13.96 -7.87
C HIS A 184 18.20 -14.67 -7.65
N ASP A 185 17.15 -13.93 -7.33
CA ASP A 185 15.81 -14.48 -7.03
C ASP A 185 15.22 -15.23 -8.23
N PHE A 186 15.55 -14.82 -9.46
CA PHE A 186 15.13 -15.52 -10.66
C PHE A 186 15.95 -16.80 -10.93
N TYR A 187 17.27 -16.74 -10.83
CA TYR A 187 18.13 -17.87 -11.13
C TYR A 187 18.25 -18.90 -10.01
N ARG A 188 18.10 -18.45 -8.74
CA ARG A 188 18.17 -19.25 -7.53
C ARG A 188 16.86 -19.22 -6.76
N THR A 189 15.76 -19.43 -7.47
CA THR A 189 14.42 -19.47 -6.84
C THR A 189 14.38 -20.49 -5.72
N GLY A 190 13.96 -20.08 -4.52
CA GLY A 190 13.96 -20.88 -3.28
C GLY A 190 15.13 -20.59 -2.34
N GLU A 191 16.10 -19.79 -2.79
CA GLU A 191 17.28 -19.37 -2.00
C GLU A 191 17.28 -17.85 -1.74
N GLU A 192 16.12 -17.17 -1.86
CA GLU A 192 15.99 -15.70 -1.77
C GLU A 192 16.54 -15.14 -0.45
N THR A 193 16.39 -15.89 0.64
CA THR A 193 16.89 -15.52 1.97
C THR A 193 18.41 -15.66 2.12
N ALA A 194 19.05 -16.42 1.23
CA ALA A 194 20.50 -16.64 1.24
C ALA A 194 21.29 -15.51 0.55
N PHE A 195 20.61 -14.60 -0.15
CA PHE A 195 21.26 -13.52 -0.85
C PHE A 195 21.93 -12.53 0.11
N SER A 196 23.24 -12.44 0.00
CA SER A 196 24.05 -11.47 0.74
C SER A 196 25.18 -11.00 -0.17
N PHE A 197 25.09 -9.78 -0.67
CA PHE A 197 26.10 -9.18 -1.53
C PHE A 197 26.65 -7.90 -0.90
N ASP A 198 27.97 -7.85 -0.75
CA ASP A 198 28.72 -6.66 -0.36
C ASP A 198 29.84 -6.45 -1.38
N MET A 199 29.75 -5.35 -2.10
CA MET A 199 30.68 -5.05 -3.21
C MET A 199 32.13 -4.94 -2.73
N VAL A 200 32.36 -4.30 -1.58
CA VAL A 200 33.70 -4.07 -1.03
C VAL A 200 34.33 -5.40 -0.56
N GLN A 201 33.56 -6.22 0.15
CA GLN A 201 34.02 -7.53 0.60
C GLN A 201 34.25 -8.49 -0.56
N THR A 202 33.37 -8.50 -1.55
CA THR A 202 33.47 -9.32 -2.77
C THR A 202 34.76 -9.01 -3.52
N MET A 203 35.05 -7.74 -3.76
CA MET A 203 36.29 -7.31 -4.41
C MET A 203 37.55 -7.69 -3.61
N ARG A 204 37.51 -7.52 -2.27
CA ARG A 204 38.63 -7.88 -1.38
C ARG A 204 38.93 -9.38 -1.39
N LYS A 205 37.89 -10.21 -1.50
CA LYS A 205 38.05 -11.69 -1.52
C LYS A 205 38.37 -12.21 -2.93
N GLY A 206 38.38 -11.38 -3.96
CA GLY A 206 38.65 -11.75 -5.34
C GLY A 206 37.54 -12.56 -6.01
N HIS A 207 36.31 -12.50 -5.49
CA HIS A 207 35.14 -13.12 -6.10
C HIS A 207 34.54 -12.21 -7.21
N ASP A 208 33.91 -12.83 -8.20
CA ASP A 208 33.11 -12.13 -9.19
C ASP A 208 31.68 -11.91 -8.62
N PHE A 209 31.08 -10.75 -8.88
CA PHE A 209 29.68 -10.49 -8.52
C PHE A 209 28.71 -11.52 -9.12
N LYS A 210 29.08 -12.16 -10.25
CA LYS A 210 28.30 -13.21 -10.88
C LYS A 210 28.19 -14.47 -10.05
N ASP A 211 29.13 -14.73 -9.14
CA ASP A 211 29.08 -15.87 -8.25
C ASP A 211 27.86 -15.84 -7.32
N PHE A 212 27.34 -14.63 -7.05
CA PHE A 212 26.15 -14.42 -6.21
C PHE A 212 24.83 -14.61 -6.96
N ILE A 213 24.82 -14.58 -8.28
CA ILE A 213 23.60 -14.63 -9.08
C ILE A 213 23.53 -15.84 -10.03
N CYS A 214 24.69 -16.44 -10.39
CA CYS A 214 24.70 -17.58 -11.28
C CYS A 214 24.04 -18.81 -10.68
N PRO A 215 23.23 -19.55 -11.45
CA PRO A 215 22.79 -20.89 -11.08
C PRO A 215 23.96 -21.88 -11.20
N ASP A 216 23.77 -23.09 -10.71
CA ASP A 216 24.79 -24.13 -10.80
C ASP A 216 24.98 -24.64 -12.23
N THR A 217 23.90 -24.71 -13.02
CA THR A 217 23.93 -25.16 -14.41
C THR A 217 22.99 -24.35 -15.31
N PHE A 218 23.37 -24.23 -16.59
CA PHE A 218 22.50 -23.80 -17.68
C PHE A 218 22.55 -24.86 -18.79
N GLU A 219 21.37 -25.32 -19.22
CA GLU A 219 21.22 -26.19 -20.40
C GLU A 219 20.18 -25.54 -21.34
N PHE A 220 20.54 -25.38 -22.62
CA PHE A 220 19.64 -24.79 -23.62
C PHE A 220 19.25 -25.85 -24.65
N GLU A 221 17.95 -26.16 -24.69
CA GLU A 221 17.36 -27.07 -25.66
C GLU A 221 16.74 -26.30 -26.85
N LYS A 222 16.05 -27.03 -27.72
CA LYS A 222 15.41 -26.48 -28.92
C LYS A 222 14.36 -25.39 -28.57
N ASP A 223 13.51 -25.64 -27.59
CA ASP A 223 12.31 -24.83 -27.24
C ASP A 223 12.14 -24.55 -25.75
N CYS A 224 13.09 -24.97 -24.94
CA CYS A 224 13.15 -24.70 -23.50
C CYS A 224 14.62 -24.60 -23.06
N PHE A 225 14.82 -24.25 -21.79
CA PHE A 225 16.12 -24.28 -21.12
C PHE A 225 15.94 -24.83 -19.72
N ARG A 226 17.06 -25.19 -19.08
CA ARG A 226 17.12 -25.65 -17.71
C ARG A 226 18.08 -24.77 -16.90
N ILE A 227 17.67 -24.38 -15.69
CA ILE A 227 18.43 -23.60 -14.72
C ILE A 227 18.47 -24.44 -13.44
N GLY A 228 19.63 -25.02 -13.10
CA GLY A 228 19.70 -26.00 -12.02
C GLY A 228 18.71 -27.14 -12.27
N ASP A 229 17.79 -27.36 -11.34
CA ASP A 229 16.75 -28.40 -11.44
C ASP A 229 15.44 -27.92 -12.07
N ARG A 230 15.32 -26.62 -12.42
CA ARG A 230 14.09 -26.05 -12.95
C ARG A 230 14.12 -25.88 -14.47
N TYR A 231 12.95 -26.03 -15.09
CA TYR A 231 12.73 -25.80 -16.51
C TYR A 231 12.24 -24.38 -16.76
N GLY A 232 12.62 -23.81 -17.90
CA GLY A 232 12.14 -22.49 -18.31
C GLY A 232 11.91 -22.41 -19.82
N ARG A 233 11.08 -21.47 -20.22
CA ARG A 233 10.74 -21.22 -21.63
C ARG A 233 10.54 -19.74 -21.89
N VAL A 234 11.05 -19.29 -23.02
CA VAL A 234 10.80 -17.93 -23.51
C VAL A 234 9.83 -17.98 -24.67
N ILE A 235 8.81 -17.15 -24.57
CA ILE A 235 7.82 -16.88 -25.61
C ILE A 235 7.84 -15.40 -25.97
N PHE A 236 7.41 -15.06 -27.17
CA PHE A 236 7.32 -13.67 -27.64
C PHE A 236 6.01 -13.44 -28.39
N LEU A 237 5.52 -12.20 -28.38
CA LEU A 237 4.33 -11.82 -29.10
C LEU A 237 4.66 -11.72 -30.61
N ARG A 238 4.16 -12.69 -31.36
CA ARG A 238 4.42 -12.82 -32.80
C ARG A 238 3.42 -12.05 -33.66
N GLU A 239 2.12 -12.20 -33.32
CA GLU A 239 1.03 -11.55 -34.06
C GLU A 239 0.20 -10.72 -33.12
N TYR A 240 0.01 -9.45 -33.48
CA TYR A 240 -0.74 -8.46 -32.72
C TYR A 240 -2.14 -8.35 -33.32
N ALA A 241 -3.16 -8.30 -32.50
CA ALA A 241 -4.51 -7.99 -32.94
C ALA A 241 -4.60 -6.54 -33.45
N ALA A 242 -5.55 -6.28 -34.33
CA ALA A 242 -5.85 -4.92 -34.79
C ALA A 242 -6.35 -4.02 -33.63
N TYR A 243 -6.97 -4.63 -32.63
CA TYR A 243 -7.40 -3.98 -31.38
C TYR A 243 -7.05 -4.88 -30.21
N ILE A 244 -6.25 -4.37 -29.28
CA ILE A 244 -5.85 -5.05 -28.06
C ILE A 244 -6.50 -4.34 -26.86
N LYS A 245 -7.05 -5.11 -25.93
CA LYS A 245 -7.59 -4.56 -24.67
C LYS A 245 -6.46 -4.36 -23.66
N ASP A 246 -6.53 -3.30 -22.90
CA ASP A 246 -5.63 -2.97 -21.78
C ASP A 246 -5.59 -4.05 -20.67
N SER A 247 -6.63 -4.89 -20.59
CA SER A 247 -6.69 -6.02 -19.65
C SER A 247 -5.77 -7.20 -20.02
N MET A 248 -5.22 -7.26 -21.25
CA MET A 248 -4.41 -8.41 -21.70
C MET A 248 -3.18 -8.64 -20.84
N VAL A 249 -2.41 -7.59 -20.56
CA VAL A 249 -1.20 -7.70 -19.72
C VAL A 249 -1.57 -8.12 -18.29
N ALA A 250 -2.63 -7.53 -17.75
CA ALA A 250 -3.13 -7.88 -16.42
C ALA A 250 -3.54 -9.36 -16.35
N GLU A 251 -4.32 -9.87 -17.32
CA GLU A 251 -4.75 -11.28 -17.36
C GLU A 251 -3.59 -12.26 -17.53
N LEU A 252 -2.58 -11.93 -18.32
CA LEU A 252 -1.35 -12.73 -18.46
C LEU A 252 -0.59 -12.79 -17.13
N CYS A 253 -0.50 -11.66 -16.42
CA CYS A 253 0.21 -11.57 -15.14
C CYS A 253 -0.60 -12.06 -13.93
N GLU A 254 -1.88 -12.39 -14.09
CA GLU A 254 -2.71 -13.03 -13.04
C GLU A 254 -2.40 -14.52 -12.82
N LEU A 255 -1.78 -15.17 -13.78
CA LEU A 255 -1.47 -16.58 -13.68
C LEU A 255 -0.47 -16.82 -12.53
N ASN A 256 -0.76 -17.77 -11.64
CA ASN A 256 0.09 -18.12 -10.49
C ASN A 256 1.36 -18.84 -10.95
N ARG A 257 2.31 -18.10 -11.51
CA ARG A 257 3.55 -18.59 -12.13
C ARG A 257 4.71 -17.66 -11.81
N ASN A 258 5.90 -18.23 -11.68
CA ASN A 258 7.12 -17.45 -11.73
C ASN A 258 7.37 -17.03 -13.17
N MET A 259 7.28 -15.74 -13.46
CA MET A 259 7.48 -15.24 -14.81
C MET A 259 7.93 -13.78 -14.84
N MET A 260 8.64 -13.42 -15.90
CA MET A 260 8.88 -12.01 -16.24
C MET A 260 8.31 -11.71 -17.62
N LEU A 261 7.46 -10.67 -17.69
CA LEU A 261 6.98 -10.10 -18.94
C LEU A 261 7.73 -8.80 -19.17
N SER A 262 8.38 -8.68 -20.33
CA SER A 262 9.14 -7.48 -20.69
C SER A 262 8.70 -6.91 -22.03
N VAL A 263 8.54 -5.60 -22.06
CA VAL A 263 8.26 -4.81 -23.27
C VAL A 263 9.48 -3.93 -23.53
N ASP A 264 10.22 -4.24 -24.59
CA ASP A 264 11.29 -3.37 -25.08
C ASP A 264 10.69 -2.26 -25.95
N VAL A 265 11.04 -1.03 -25.68
CA VAL A 265 10.57 0.17 -26.38
C VAL A 265 11.74 0.95 -26.94
N ILE A 266 11.70 1.21 -28.22
CA ILE A 266 12.72 1.94 -28.97
C ILE A 266 12.04 3.09 -29.71
N PRO A 267 12.05 4.32 -29.15
CA PRO A 267 11.46 5.48 -29.83
C PRO A 267 12.26 5.83 -31.09
N VAL A 268 11.57 6.17 -32.17
CA VAL A 268 12.16 6.62 -33.42
C VAL A 268 12.12 8.15 -33.47
N PRO A 269 13.21 8.84 -33.87
CA PRO A 269 13.16 10.28 -34.07
C PRO A 269 12.05 10.66 -35.05
N THR A 270 11.27 11.71 -34.73
CA THR A 270 10.05 12.06 -35.48
C THR A 270 10.33 12.33 -36.95
N ASP A 271 11.46 12.99 -37.27
CA ASP A 271 11.87 13.26 -38.64
C ASP A 271 12.20 11.98 -39.45
N GLU A 272 12.80 10.97 -38.79
CA GLU A 272 13.04 9.66 -39.41
C GLU A 272 11.75 8.88 -39.59
N ALA A 273 10.83 8.96 -38.59
CA ALA A 273 9.55 8.28 -38.61
C ALA A 273 8.64 8.79 -39.73
N VAL A 274 8.45 10.10 -39.81
CA VAL A 274 7.62 10.73 -40.87
C VAL A 274 8.17 10.37 -42.26
N ARG A 275 9.46 10.53 -42.46
CA ARG A 275 10.11 10.18 -43.77
C ARG A 275 9.94 8.69 -44.15
N GLU A 276 10.00 7.78 -43.19
CA GLU A 276 9.81 6.34 -43.50
C GLU A 276 8.35 6.05 -43.86
N VAL A 277 7.37 6.67 -43.19
CA VAL A 277 5.94 6.49 -43.52
C VAL A 277 5.59 7.14 -44.84
N GLU A 278 6.11 8.33 -45.13
CA GLU A 278 5.94 8.99 -46.43
C GLU A 278 6.51 8.12 -47.59
N ASN A 279 7.70 7.54 -47.41
CA ASN A 279 8.30 6.64 -48.40
C ASN A 279 7.45 5.37 -48.59
N ARG A 280 6.88 4.82 -47.50
CA ARG A 280 5.99 3.66 -47.57
C ARG A 280 4.70 4.01 -48.33
N LEU A 281 4.09 5.15 -48.02
CA LEU A 281 2.89 5.65 -48.72
C LEU A 281 3.15 5.86 -50.20
N LEU A 282 4.28 6.51 -50.56
CA LEU A 282 4.70 6.70 -51.93
C LEU A 282 4.88 5.37 -52.69
N GLY A 283 5.46 4.36 -52.00
CA GLY A 283 5.59 2.99 -52.55
C GLY A 283 4.23 2.35 -52.83
N VAL A 284 3.27 2.46 -51.91
CA VAL A 284 1.89 1.95 -52.11
C VAL A 284 1.19 2.67 -53.25
N GLU A 285 1.27 3.99 -53.32
CA GLU A 285 0.67 4.78 -54.40
C GLU A 285 1.31 4.47 -55.77
N THR A 286 2.62 4.24 -55.82
CA THR A 286 3.32 3.77 -57.00
C THR A 286 2.80 2.40 -57.46
N ASN A 287 2.63 1.47 -56.53
CA ASN A 287 2.08 0.14 -56.82
C ASN A 287 0.64 0.22 -57.35
N ILE A 288 -0.21 1.04 -56.78
CA ILE A 288 -1.57 1.30 -57.24
C ILE A 288 -1.56 1.88 -58.65
N THR A 289 -0.70 2.88 -58.91
CA THR A 289 -0.57 3.51 -60.21
C THR A 289 -0.08 2.50 -61.28
N ASN A 290 0.91 1.66 -60.95
CA ASN A 290 1.40 0.62 -61.84
C ASN A 290 0.32 -0.44 -62.11
N TRP A 291 -0.45 -0.83 -61.12
CA TRP A 291 -1.58 -1.75 -61.27
C TRP A 291 -2.64 -1.16 -62.20
N GLN A 292 -3.04 0.11 -62.00
CA GLN A 292 -4.01 0.82 -62.84
C GLN A 292 -3.53 0.92 -64.30
N ARG A 293 -2.23 1.24 -64.53
CA ARG A 293 -1.62 1.26 -65.86
C ARG A 293 -1.74 -0.09 -66.56
N LYS A 294 -1.48 -1.20 -65.83
CA LYS A 294 -1.61 -2.56 -66.31
C LYS A 294 -3.04 -2.91 -66.69
N GLN A 295 -4.03 -2.51 -65.90
CA GLN A 295 -5.47 -2.70 -66.22
C GLN A 295 -5.88 -1.92 -67.44
N ASN A 296 -5.42 -0.67 -67.56
CA ASN A 296 -5.71 0.17 -68.75
C ASN A 296 -5.10 -0.41 -70.03
N GLN A 297 -3.89 -0.96 -69.95
CA GLN A 297 -3.27 -1.66 -71.08
C GLN A 297 -4.06 -2.90 -71.50
N ASN A 298 -4.74 -3.55 -70.58
CA ASN A 298 -5.63 -4.69 -70.83
C ASN A 298 -7.08 -4.30 -71.21
N ASN A 299 -7.32 -3.03 -71.52
CA ASN A 299 -8.67 -2.45 -71.80
C ASN A 299 -9.68 -2.63 -70.70
N ASN A 300 -9.27 -2.78 -69.43
CA ASN A 300 -10.14 -2.90 -68.29
C ASN A 300 -10.17 -1.58 -67.51
N PHE A 301 -10.87 -0.57 -68.06
CA PHE A 301 -10.91 0.80 -67.53
C PHE A 301 -11.80 0.95 -66.28
N SER A 302 -12.63 -0.03 -65.94
CA SER A 302 -13.52 -0.04 -64.78
C SER A 302 -12.99 -0.91 -63.62
N ALA A 303 -11.73 -1.35 -63.69
CA ALA A 303 -11.13 -2.17 -62.66
C ALA A 303 -11.02 -1.43 -61.34
N VAL A 304 -11.65 -1.96 -60.29
CA VAL A 304 -11.56 -1.46 -58.92
C VAL A 304 -10.22 -1.84 -58.31
N ILE A 305 -9.58 -0.89 -57.62
CA ILE A 305 -8.32 -1.13 -56.89
C ILE A 305 -8.52 -2.32 -55.95
N PRO A 306 -7.59 -3.30 -55.94
CA PRO A 306 -7.64 -4.42 -54.99
C PRO A 306 -7.77 -3.92 -53.53
N TYR A 307 -8.65 -4.56 -52.77
CA TYR A 307 -8.90 -4.22 -51.39
C TYR A 307 -7.63 -4.09 -50.54
N ASP A 308 -6.69 -5.01 -50.70
CA ASP A 308 -5.43 -5.00 -49.95
C ASP A 308 -4.56 -3.76 -50.22
N MET A 309 -4.53 -3.27 -51.49
CA MET A 309 -3.79 -2.04 -51.80
C MET A 309 -4.47 -0.78 -51.25
N GLU A 310 -5.81 -0.73 -51.33
CA GLU A 310 -6.59 0.37 -50.76
C GLU A 310 -6.47 0.40 -49.23
N GLN A 311 -6.51 -0.76 -48.58
CA GLN A 311 -6.34 -0.89 -47.15
C GLN A 311 -4.92 -0.43 -46.72
N GLN A 312 -3.86 -0.87 -47.42
CA GLN A 312 -2.48 -0.42 -47.15
C GLN A 312 -2.30 1.09 -47.35
N ARG A 313 -2.97 1.67 -48.35
CA ARG A 313 -2.97 3.12 -48.58
C ARG A 313 -3.63 3.86 -47.39
N LYS A 314 -4.80 3.40 -46.97
CA LYS A 314 -5.53 3.96 -45.84
C LYS A 314 -4.73 3.88 -44.55
N GLU A 315 -4.21 2.71 -44.19
CA GLU A 315 -3.38 2.51 -43.01
C GLU A 315 -2.13 3.39 -43.00
N SER A 316 -1.47 3.55 -44.14
CA SER A 316 -0.27 4.40 -44.25
C SER A 316 -0.61 5.89 -44.10
N LYS A 317 -1.77 6.34 -44.59
CA LYS A 317 -2.25 7.72 -44.39
C LYS A 317 -2.63 7.97 -42.95
N GLU A 318 -3.42 7.09 -42.35
CA GLU A 318 -3.81 7.19 -40.93
C GLU A 318 -2.55 7.25 -40.02
N PHE A 319 -1.57 6.38 -40.29
CA PHE A 319 -0.32 6.39 -39.52
C PHE A 319 0.48 7.70 -39.69
N LEU A 320 0.48 8.28 -40.90
CA LEU A 320 1.11 9.58 -41.15
C LEU A 320 0.36 10.72 -40.40
N ASP A 321 -0.96 10.70 -40.41
CA ASP A 321 -1.79 11.65 -39.70
C ASP A 321 -1.57 11.55 -38.18
N ASP A 322 -1.44 10.34 -37.62
CA ASP A 322 -1.12 10.11 -36.22
C ASP A 322 0.21 10.76 -35.81
N LEU A 323 1.25 10.62 -36.67
CA LEU A 323 2.57 11.19 -36.40
C LEU A 323 2.64 12.71 -36.55
N THR A 324 1.78 13.32 -37.41
CA THR A 324 1.89 14.75 -37.78
C THR A 324 0.86 15.61 -37.09
N THR A 325 -0.31 15.06 -36.72
CA THR A 325 -1.44 15.85 -36.21
C THR A 325 -1.91 15.45 -34.82
N ARG A 326 -1.64 14.20 -34.38
CA ARG A 326 -2.17 13.64 -33.12
C ARG A 326 -1.13 13.44 -32.02
N ASP A 327 0.04 14.02 -32.13
CA ASP A 327 1.14 13.92 -31.15
C ASP A 327 1.57 12.49 -30.81
N GLN A 328 1.36 11.55 -31.76
CA GLN A 328 1.80 10.17 -31.63
C GLN A 328 3.27 10.02 -32.08
N ARG A 329 4.01 9.14 -31.44
CA ARG A 329 5.37 8.78 -31.87
C ARG A 329 5.41 7.37 -32.44
N MET A 330 6.32 7.16 -33.38
CA MET A 330 6.63 5.82 -33.89
C MET A 330 7.64 5.15 -32.95
N MET A 331 7.32 3.94 -32.53
CA MET A 331 8.18 3.13 -31.67
C MET A 331 8.32 1.72 -32.22
N PHE A 332 9.52 1.15 -32.08
CA PHE A 332 9.71 -0.28 -32.28
C PHE A 332 9.60 -0.97 -30.94
N SER A 333 8.85 -2.06 -30.89
CA SER A 333 8.63 -2.81 -29.67
C SER A 333 8.71 -4.31 -29.91
N VAL A 334 9.17 -5.03 -28.90
CA VAL A 334 9.02 -6.48 -28.78
C VAL A 334 8.55 -6.80 -27.37
N LEU A 335 7.50 -7.61 -27.28
CA LEU A 335 7.02 -8.16 -26.03
C LEU A 335 7.52 -9.59 -25.89
N THR A 336 8.29 -9.84 -24.84
CA THR A 336 8.85 -11.15 -24.48
C THR A 336 8.39 -11.56 -23.10
N MET A 337 8.24 -12.86 -22.90
CA MET A 337 7.90 -13.43 -21.62
C MET A 337 8.75 -14.66 -21.36
N VAL A 338 9.34 -14.75 -20.18
CA VAL A 338 9.99 -15.95 -19.68
C VAL A 338 9.21 -16.48 -18.48
N HIS A 339 8.96 -17.77 -18.42
CA HIS A 339 8.36 -18.44 -17.28
C HIS A 339 9.14 -19.69 -16.92
N THR A 340 9.07 -20.09 -15.64
CA THR A 340 9.78 -21.25 -15.11
C THR A 340 8.84 -22.16 -14.33
N ALA A 341 9.12 -23.46 -14.33
CA ALA A 341 8.38 -24.49 -13.64
C ALA A 341 9.34 -25.55 -13.05
N ASP A 342 8.86 -26.35 -12.10
CA ASP A 342 9.67 -27.36 -11.46
C ASP A 342 9.79 -28.63 -12.32
N THR A 343 8.80 -28.90 -13.19
CA THR A 343 8.79 -30.04 -14.14
C THR A 343 8.54 -29.56 -15.56
N LYS A 344 8.90 -30.40 -16.53
CA LYS A 344 8.67 -30.11 -17.96
C LYS A 344 7.19 -30.16 -18.31
N GLU A 345 6.44 -31.06 -17.69
CA GLU A 345 4.99 -31.21 -17.86
C GLU A 345 4.25 -29.98 -17.35
N GLU A 346 4.65 -29.42 -16.19
CA GLU A 346 4.13 -28.16 -15.66
C GLU A 346 4.47 -27.01 -16.59
N LEU A 347 5.72 -26.94 -17.09
CA LEU A 347 6.15 -25.92 -18.06
C LEU A 347 5.29 -25.93 -19.33
N ASP A 348 4.98 -27.12 -19.86
CA ASP A 348 4.17 -27.27 -21.07
C ASP A 348 2.72 -26.83 -20.81
N SER A 349 2.14 -27.23 -19.68
CA SER A 349 0.80 -26.81 -19.25
C SER A 349 0.72 -25.29 -19.06
N ASP A 350 1.73 -24.71 -18.45
CA ASP A 350 1.83 -23.28 -18.21
C ASP A 350 1.95 -22.49 -19.51
N THR A 351 2.75 -22.99 -20.45
CA THR A 351 2.87 -22.41 -21.78
C THR A 351 1.51 -22.39 -22.48
N GLU A 352 0.77 -23.49 -22.49
CA GLU A 352 -0.54 -23.56 -23.14
C GLU A 352 -1.57 -22.62 -22.46
N ALA A 353 -1.53 -22.46 -21.14
CA ALA A 353 -2.37 -21.49 -20.43
C ALA A 353 -2.08 -20.04 -20.89
N LEU A 354 -0.80 -19.67 -21.00
CA LEU A 354 -0.36 -18.35 -21.48
C LEU A 354 -0.79 -18.11 -22.93
N LEU A 355 -0.56 -19.10 -23.82
CA LEU A 355 -0.97 -19.02 -25.23
C LEU A 355 -2.48 -18.90 -25.38
N THR A 356 -3.25 -19.62 -24.56
CA THR A 356 -4.71 -19.57 -24.56
C THR A 356 -5.24 -18.23 -24.09
N THR A 357 -4.63 -17.65 -23.04
CA THR A 357 -4.99 -16.31 -22.57
C THR A 357 -4.73 -15.25 -23.64
N ALA A 358 -3.60 -15.32 -24.35
CA ALA A 358 -3.32 -14.41 -25.45
C ALA A 358 -4.33 -14.55 -26.61
N ARG A 359 -4.74 -15.79 -26.96
CA ARG A 359 -5.75 -16.04 -28.00
C ARG A 359 -7.11 -15.42 -27.69
N LYS A 360 -7.50 -15.30 -26.42
CA LYS A 360 -8.72 -14.59 -26.02
C LYS A 360 -8.68 -13.10 -26.44
N HIS A 361 -7.49 -12.53 -26.49
CA HIS A 361 -7.24 -11.17 -26.95
C HIS A 361 -6.86 -11.08 -28.43
N LEU A 362 -7.10 -12.16 -29.22
CA LEU A 362 -6.76 -12.26 -30.62
C LEU A 362 -5.26 -12.06 -30.92
N CYS A 363 -4.40 -12.24 -29.94
CA CYS A 363 -2.96 -12.16 -30.03
C CYS A 363 -2.33 -13.56 -30.09
N GLN A 364 -1.19 -13.71 -30.77
CA GLN A 364 -0.51 -14.98 -30.85
C GLN A 364 0.93 -14.86 -30.33
N PHE A 365 1.18 -15.54 -29.19
CA PHE A 365 2.53 -15.78 -28.74
C PHE A 365 3.12 -17.01 -29.46
N ALA A 366 4.42 -17.00 -29.63
CA ALA A 366 5.17 -18.13 -30.17
C ALA A 366 6.36 -18.45 -29.25
N VAL A 367 6.67 -19.75 -29.16
CA VAL A 367 7.87 -20.23 -28.47
C VAL A 367 9.10 -19.97 -29.33
N LEU A 368 10.15 -19.40 -28.75
CA LEU A 368 11.43 -19.24 -29.39
C LEU A 368 12.07 -20.62 -29.62
N LYS A 369 12.47 -20.90 -30.85
CA LYS A 369 13.14 -22.16 -31.19
C LYS A 369 14.62 -21.89 -31.50
N TYR A 370 15.51 -22.63 -30.85
CA TYR A 370 16.98 -22.49 -30.94
C TYR A 370 17.56 -21.14 -30.54
N GLN A 371 16.75 -20.28 -29.92
CA GLN A 371 17.10 -18.92 -29.45
C GLN A 371 16.71 -18.68 -27.97
N GLN A 372 16.60 -19.75 -27.18
CA GLN A 372 16.15 -19.65 -25.79
C GLN A 372 17.13 -18.80 -24.94
N MET A 373 18.44 -18.89 -25.15
CA MET A 373 19.44 -18.09 -24.47
C MET A 373 19.31 -16.59 -24.80
N ASP A 374 19.15 -16.26 -26.09
CA ASP A 374 18.96 -14.88 -26.53
C ASP A 374 17.61 -14.32 -26.04
N GLY A 375 16.60 -15.19 -26.03
CA GLY A 375 15.29 -14.90 -25.45
C GLY A 375 15.37 -14.60 -23.97
N LEU A 376 16.02 -15.43 -23.17
CA LEU A 376 16.22 -15.26 -21.73
C LEU A 376 16.90 -13.93 -21.43
N ASN A 377 18.01 -13.63 -22.11
CA ASN A 377 18.72 -12.37 -21.93
C ASN A 377 17.91 -11.14 -22.37
N THR A 378 16.96 -11.32 -23.31
CA THR A 378 16.04 -10.24 -23.70
C THR A 378 14.90 -10.07 -22.70
N ALA A 379 14.35 -11.15 -22.17
CA ALA A 379 13.22 -11.09 -21.26
C ALA A 379 13.58 -10.56 -19.87
N LEU A 380 14.83 -10.74 -19.43
CA LEU A 380 15.30 -10.24 -18.13
C LEU A 380 15.70 -8.75 -18.19
N PRO A 381 15.64 -7.99 -17.06
CA PRO A 381 15.90 -6.55 -17.03
C PRO A 381 17.39 -6.19 -17.08
N PHE A 382 18.16 -6.85 -17.94
CA PHE A 382 19.57 -6.52 -18.18
C PHE A 382 19.76 -5.22 -18.96
N GLY A 383 18.80 -4.86 -19.82
CA GLY A 383 18.92 -3.76 -20.75
C GLY A 383 19.57 -4.16 -22.08
N VAL A 384 19.58 -5.45 -22.39
CA VAL A 384 19.97 -5.97 -23.72
C VAL A 384 18.75 -6.51 -24.48
N ARG A 385 18.84 -6.50 -25.80
CA ARG A 385 17.86 -7.09 -26.70
C ARG A 385 18.60 -7.91 -27.76
N ARG A 386 18.36 -9.21 -27.78
CA ARG A 386 19.01 -10.15 -28.69
C ARG A 386 18.06 -10.80 -29.70
N ILE A 387 16.75 -10.48 -29.58
CA ILE A 387 15.70 -10.96 -30.49
C ILE A 387 15.32 -9.84 -31.45
N ASP A 388 15.21 -10.19 -32.75
CA ASP A 388 14.88 -9.25 -33.81
C ASP A 388 13.39 -9.24 -34.22
N ALA A 389 12.47 -9.66 -33.32
CA ALA A 389 11.02 -9.71 -33.56
C ALA A 389 10.34 -8.36 -33.29
N LEU A 390 10.92 -7.26 -33.78
CA LEU A 390 10.38 -5.92 -33.56
C LEU A 390 9.11 -5.65 -34.38
N ARG A 391 8.15 -4.96 -33.73
CA ARG A 391 6.94 -4.42 -34.38
C ARG A 391 6.95 -2.89 -34.27
N THR A 392 6.38 -2.27 -35.31
CA THR A 392 6.17 -0.82 -35.35
C THR A 392 4.81 -0.52 -34.73
N LEU A 393 4.80 0.31 -33.71
CA LEU A 393 3.59 0.73 -32.96
C LEU A 393 3.57 2.26 -32.84
N THR A 394 2.38 2.84 -32.74
CA THR A 394 2.18 4.21 -32.28
C THR A 394 2.24 4.25 -30.75
N THR A 395 2.37 5.44 -30.17
CA THR A 395 2.31 5.63 -28.72
C THR A 395 1.07 5.01 -28.11
N GLU A 396 -0.11 5.30 -28.67
CA GLU A 396 -1.40 4.78 -28.18
C GLU A 396 -1.47 3.26 -28.28
N SER A 397 -1.02 2.68 -29.39
CA SER A 397 -0.97 1.22 -29.56
C SER A 397 -0.02 0.53 -28.57
N LEU A 398 1.06 1.20 -28.18
CA LEU A 398 2.00 0.70 -27.17
C LEU A 398 1.46 0.89 -25.75
N ALA A 399 0.75 2.00 -25.49
CA ALA A 399 0.18 2.31 -24.18
C ALA A 399 -0.86 1.28 -23.72
N VAL A 400 -1.44 0.51 -24.64
CA VAL A 400 -2.34 -0.62 -24.30
C VAL A 400 -1.63 -1.68 -23.44
N PHE A 401 -0.30 -1.79 -23.51
CA PHE A 401 0.49 -2.66 -22.63
C PHE A 401 0.78 -2.02 -21.26
N ILE A 402 -0.12 -1.16 -20.80
CA ILE A 402 -0.03 -0.47 -19.51
C ILE A 402 0.26 -1.48 -18.38
N PRO A 403 1.32 -1.25 -17.57
CA PRO A 403 1.75 -2.24 -16.57
C PRO A 403 1.02 -2.15 -15.24
N PHE A 404 0.03 -1.26 -15.12
CA PHE A 404 -0.66 -0.97 -13.87
C PHE A 404 -1.93 -1.78 -13.72
N ARG A 405 -2.22 -2.18 -12.46
CA ARG A 405 -3.41 -2.97 -12.12
C ARG A 405 -4.06 -2.50 -10.82
N VAL A 406 -3.47 -2.82 -9.70
CA VAL A 406 -3.99 -2.51 -8.36
C VAL A 406 -2.83 -2.39 -7.38
N GLN A 407 -2.93 -1.43 -6.48
CA GLN A 407 -1.96 -1.28 -5.41
C GLN A 407 -1.96 -2.48 -4.48
N GLU A 408 -0.77 -2.86 -4.05
CA GLU A 408 -0.55 -3.88 -3.03
C GLU A 408 -0.07 -3.22 -1.74
N ILE A 409 -0.50 -3.74 -0.61
CA ILE A 409 -0.10 -3.25 0.71
C ILE A 409 0.61 -4.38 1.42
N TYR A 410 1.93 -4.25 1.50
CA TYR A 410 2.78 -5.19 2.21
C TYR A 410 3.86 -4.42 2.97
N HIS A 411 3.72 -4.34 4.28
CA HIS A 411 4.70 -3.74 5.18
C HIS A 411 5.32 -4.82 6.06
N GLU A 412 6.62 -4.80 6.20
CA GLU A 412 7.33 -5.68 7.14
C GLU A 412 6.83 -5.47 8.58
N ASN A 413 6.74 -6.55 9.34
CA ASN A 413 6.21 -6.54 10.72
C ASN A 413 4.83 -5.86 10.83
N GLY A 414 3.99 -6.04 9.81
CA GLY A 414 2.64 -5.51 9.76
C GLY A 414 1.60 -6.46 10.33
N VAL A 415 0.39 -5.92 10.51
CA VAL A 415 -0.82 -6.65 10.88
C VAL A 415 -1.53 -7.11 9.62
N TYR A 416 -2.08 -8.33 9.64
CA TYR A 416 -2.94 -8.83 8.57
C TYR A 416 -4.33 -8.19 8.67
N TYR A 417 -4.83 -7.62 7.56
CA TYR A 417 -6.15 -7.00 7.46
C TYR A 417 -7.11 -7.69 6.49
N GLY A 418 -6.67 -8.76 5.83
CA GLY A 418 -7.47 -9.49 4.86
C GLY A 418 -6.74 -9.74 3.54
N GLN A 419 -7.49 -10.04 2.50
CA GLN A 419 -7.00 -10.25 1.15
C GLN A 419 -7.56 -9.18 0.22
N ASN A 420 -6.72 -8.68 -0.68
CA ASN A 420 -7.14 -7.79 -1.75
C ASN A 420 -8.15 -8.52 -2.66
N VAL A 421 -9.30 -7.92 -2.91
CA VAL A 421 -10.38 -8.55 -3.71
C VAL A 421 -9.93 -8.81 -5.15
N ILE A 422 -9.02 -8.00 -5.68
CA ILE A 422 -8.58 -8.04 -7.07
C ILE A 422 -7.40 -8.99 -7.25
N SER A 423 -6.30 -8.76 -6.56
CA SER A 423 -5.09 -9.58 -6.69
C SER A 423 -5.15 -10.89 -5.91
N LYS A 424 -6.03 -10.99 -4.92
CA LYS A 424 -6.12 -12.09 -3.93
C LYS A 424 -4.92 -12.17 -2.99
N ASN A 425 -3.98 -11.24 -3.06
CA ASN A 425 -2.84 -11.18 -2.17
C ASN A 425 -3.25 -10.76 -0.76
N MET A 426 -2.45 -11.14 0.22
CA MET A 426 -2.64 -10.73 1.60
C MET A 426 -2.33 -9.24 1.76
N ILE A 427 -3.17 -8.56 2.52
CA ILE A 427 -2.94 -7.16 2.91
C ILE A 427 -2.31 -7.16 4.29
N ILE A 428 -1.06 -6.71 4.37
CA ILE A 428 -0.28 -6.62 5.59
C ILE A 428 0.18 -5.18 5.75
N ALA A 429 -0.33 -4.48 6.75
CA ALA A 429 -0.07 -3.07 6.94
C ALA A 429 0.49 -2.78 8.33
N ASN A 430 1.45 -1.86 8.40
CA ASN A 430 2.03 -1.39 9.64
C ASN A 430 1.79 0.12 9.79
N ARG A 431 0.91 0.48 10.70
CA ARG A 431 0.53 1.87 10.95
C ARG A 431 1.68 2.76 11.43
N ARG A 432 2.76 2.15 11.97
CA ARG A 432 3.96 2.85 12.44
C ARG A 432 4.76 3.49 11.30
N TYR A 433 4.59 2.99 10.07
CA TYR A 433 5.27 3.54 8.88
C TYR A 433 4.55 4.74 8.27
N LEU A 434 3.32 5.02 8.71
CA LEU A 434 2.53 6.14 8.22
C LEU A 434 2.96 7.45 8.90
N LEU A 435 2.80 8.55 8.18
CA LEU A 435 3.02 9.88 8.75
C LEU A 435 2.01 10.19 9.87
N ASN A 436 0.79 9.68 9.73
CA ASN A 436 -0.25 9.73 10.74
C ASN A 436 -0.88 8.34 10.89
N GLY A 437 -0.38 7.56 11.86
CA GLY A 437 -0.86 6.20 12.11
C GLY A 437 -2.19 6.10 12.86
N ASN A 438 -2.88 7.21 13.13
CA ASN A 438 -4.25 7.18 13.68
C ASN A 438 -5.24 6.62 12.64
N SER A 439 -6.28 5.95 13.11
CA SER A 439 -7.20 5.24 12.23
C SER A 439 -8.67 5.44 12.57
N PHE A 440 -9.52 5.11 11.58
CA PHE A 440 -10.95 4.94 11.77
C PHE A 440 -11.44 3.60 11.24
N ILE A 441 -12.39 3.00 11.93
CA ILE A 441 -13.16 1.84 11.49
C ILE A 441 -14.63 2.26 11.37
N LEU A 442 -15.11 2.34 10.13
CA LEU A 442 -16.43 2.87 9.79
C LEU A 442 -17.33 1.78 9.20
N GLY A 443 -18.59 1.74 9.57
CA GLY A 443 -19.55 0.81 8.98
C GLY A 443 -20.84 0.70 9.76
N VAL A 444 -21.91 0.28 9.09
CA VAL A 444 -23.20 0.05 9.74
C VAL A 444 -23.14 -1.08 10.76
N SER A 445 -24.18 -1.19 11.61
CA SER A 445 -24.30 -2.30 12.56
C SER A 445 -24.25 -3.65 11.82
N GLY A 446 -23.52 -4.64 12.37
CA GLY A 446 -23.34 -5.95 11.76
C GLY A 446 -22.35 -6.02 10.59
N ALA A 447 -21.71 -4.92 10.19
CA ALA A 447 -20.69 -4.91 9.14
C ALA A 447 -19.36 -5.57 9.55
N GLY A 448 -19.13 -5.80 10.85
CA GLY A 448 -17.93 -6.44 11.38
C GLY A 448 -16.91 -5.47 11.99
N LYS A 449 -17.30 -4.25 12.37
CA LYS A 449 -16.40 -3.25 12.99
C LYS A 449 -15.68 -3.77 14.22
N SER A 450 -16.44 -4.21 15.23
CA SER A 450 -15.91 -4.72 16.50
C SER A 450 -15.04 -5.96 16.28
N PHE A 451 -15.41 -6.83 15.32
CA PHE A 451 -14.59 -7.99 14.92
C PHE A 451 -13.23 -7.54 14.37
N THR A 452 -13.22 -6.60 13.42
CA THR A 452 -11.99 -6.06 12.81
C THR A 452 -11.10 -5.39 13.85
N ALA A 453 -11.67 -4.60 14.77
CA ALA A 453 -10.93 -4.01 15.87
C ALA A 453 -10.32 -5.06 16.80
N LYS A 454 -11.10 -6.08 17.20
CA LYS A 454 -10.63 -7.19 18.05
C LYS A 454 -9.52 -8.00 17.39
N GLU A 455 -9.59 -8.21 16.07
CA GLU A 455 -8.54 -8.91 15.31
C GLU A 455 -7.24 -8.10 15.29
N GLU A 456 -7.30 -6.79 15.07
CA GLU A 456 -6.13 -5.91 15.15
C GLU A 456 -5.51 -5.92 16.55
N MET A 457 -6.33 -5.78 17.61
CA MET A 457 -5.90 -5.86 19.01
C MET A 457 -5.20 -7.19 19.31
N THR A 458 -5.82 -8.30 18.89
CA THR A 458 -5.28 -9.65 19.06
C THR A 458 -3.91 -9.77 18.40
N ASN A 459 -3.79 -9.33 17.16
CA ASN A 459 -2.51 -9.37 16.45
C ASN A 459 -1.44 -8.55 17.18
N ILE A 460 -1.73 -7.32 17.60
CA ILE A 460 -0.78 -6.46 18.32
C ILE A 460 -0.33 -7.14 19.62
N ILE A 461 -1.25 -7.71 20.40
CA ILE A 461 -0.92 -8.38 21.66
C ILE A 461 -0.05 -9.62 21.45
N LEU A 462 -0.31 -10.40 20.41
CA LEU A 462 0.44 -11.62 20.11
C LEU A 462 1.81 -11.36 19.49
N THR A 463 1.98 -10.24 18.76
CA THR A 463 3.21 -9.95 17.99
C THR A 463 4.18 -9.02 18.72
N ASP A 464 3.70 -8.03 19.47
CA ASP A 464 4.55 -6.99 20.06
C ASP A 464 4.49 -6.98 21.59
N PRO A 465 5.48 -7.57 22.28
CA PRO A 465 5.51 -7.56 23.75
C PRO A 465 5.70 -6.17 24.36
N ASN A 466 6.15 -5.19 23.59
CA ASN A 466 6.36 -3.81 24.01
C ASN A 466 5.21 -2.86 23.67
N ALA A 467 4.10 -3.38 23.16
CA ALA A 467 2.91 -2.57 22.91
C ALA A 467 1.89 -2.70 24.04
N ASP A 468 1.28 -1.60 24.41
CA ASP A 468 0.08 -1.55 25.26
C ASP A 468 -1.16 -1.36 24.38
N VAL A 469 -2.25 -2.03 24.73
CA VAL A 469 -3.55 -1.88 24.08
C VAL A 469 -4.57 -1.41 25.12
N ILE A 470 -5.22 -0.29 24.84
CA ILE A 470 -6.19 0.33 25.73
C ILE A 470 -7.51 0.53 24.98
N ILE A 471 -8.61 0.10 25.58
CA ILE A 471 -9.93 0.07 24.96
C ILE A 471 -10.89 0.91 25.80
N ILE A 472 -11.68 1.78 25.17
CA ILE A 472 -12.86 2.42 25.74
C ILE A 472 -14.08 1.72 25.17
N ASP A 473 -14.84 1.04 26.03
CA ASP A 473 -15.92 0.12 25.69
C ASP A 473 -17.27 0.57 26.28
N PRO A 474 -18.06 1.36 25.54
CA PRO A 474 -19.39 1.79 25.98
C PRO A 474 -20.48 0.72 25.80
N GLU A 475 -20.23 -0.36 25.06
CA GLU A 475 -21.21 -1.39 24.70
C GLU A 475 -20.91 -2.77 25.33
N ARG A 476 -19.81 -2.91 26.10
CA ARG A 476 -19.36 -4.16 26.75
C ARG A 476 -19.10 -5.31 25.78
N GLU A 477 -18.52 -5.01 24.64
CA GLU A 477 -18.25 -6.01 23.60
C GLU A 477 -16.88 -6.68 23.73
N TYR A 478 -15.89 -6.04 24.37
CA TYR A 478 -14.47 -6.45 24.33
C TYR A 478 -14.06 -7.30 25.54
N SER A 479 -14.81 -7.30 26.62
CA SER A 479 -14.49 -7.98 27.90
C SER A 479 -14.10 -9.46 27.77
N PRO A 480 -14.78 -10.31 26.95
CA PRO A 480 -14.40 -11.71 26.79
C PRO A 480 -13.01 -11.90 26.18
N LEU A 481 -12.69 -11.11 25.13
CA LEU A 481 -11.39 -11.14 24.48
C LEU A 481 -10.27 -10.68 25.42
N VAL A 482 -10.49 -9.57 26.13
CA VAL A 482 -9.50 -8.99 27.05
C VAL A 482 -9.14 -9.99 28.15
N LYS A 483 -10.14 -10.65 28.76
CA LYS A 483 -9.90 -11.70 29.76
C LYS A 483 -9.14 -12.89 29.20
N ALA A 484 -9.48 -13.35 28.00
CA ALA A 484 -8.80 -14.48 27.34
C ALA A 484 -7.33 -14.14 26.99
N MET A 485 -7.03 -12.88 26.67
CA MET A 485 -5.69 -12.36 26.41
C MET A 485 -4.95 -11.88 27.67
N GLN A 486 -5.40 -12.30 28.86
CA GLN A 486 -4.78 -11.97 30.16
C GLN A 486 -4.76 -10.45 30.46
N GLY A 487 -5.72 -9.71 29.92
CA GLY A 487 -5.88 -8.28 30.17
C GLY A 487 -6.80 -7.97 31.35
N GLU A 488 -6.86 -6.70 31.70
CA GLU A 488 -7.66 -6.14 32.78
C GLU A 488 -8.94 -5.51 32.24
N VAL A 489 -10.08 -5.82 32.87
CA VAL A 489 -11.37 -5.16 32.55
C VAL A 489 -11.78 -4.31 33.76
N ILE A 490 -11.80 -3.01 33.56
CA ILE A 490 -12.15 -2.02 34.58
C ILE A 490 -13.60 -1.61 34.35
N HIS A 491 -14.51 -2.11 35.19
CA HIS A 491 -15.92 -1.70 35.19
C HIS A 491 -16.11 -0.39 35.91
N ILE A 492 -16.61 0.63 35.23
CA ILE A 492 -16.90 1.94 35.75
C ILE A 492 -18.42 2.17 35.70
N SER A 493 -19.02 2.39 36.86
CA SER A 493 -20.44 2.73 36.97
C SER A 493 -20.67 3.70 38.13
N ALA A 494 -21.86 4.27 38.21
CA ALA A 494 -22.24 5.15 39.34
C ALA A 494 -22.19 4.44 40.68
N THR A 495 -22.29 3.09 40.72
CA THR A 495 -22.31 2.27 41.93
C THR A 495 -21.11 1.36 42.06
N SER A 496 -20.14 1.43 41.17
CA SER A 496 -18.93 0.60 41.16
C SER A 496 -18.02 0.97 42.34
N GLU A 497 -17.29 -0.04 42.87
CA GLU A 497 -16.17 0.17 43.77
C GLU A 497 -14.90 0.63 43.04
N ASN A 498 -14.85 0.53 41.72
CA ASN A 498 -13.76 0.98 40.88
C ASN A 498 -13.88 2.48 40.61
N HIS A 499 -12.82 3.22 40.89
CA HIS A 499 -12.77 4.66 40.72
C HIS A 499 -11.54 5.07 39.91
N ILE A 500 -11.74 6.09 39.07
CA ILE A 500 -10.67 6.80 38.33
C ILE A 500 -10.78 8.25 38.71
N ASN A 501 -9.74 8.81 39.29
CA ASN A 501 -9.70 10.21 39.68
C ASN A 501 -9.52 11.09 38.44
N ALA A 502 -10.50 11.93 38.15
CA ALA A 502 -10.43 12.91 37.08
C ALA A 502 -9.28 13.93 37.21
N MET A 503 -8.73 14.05 38.43
CA MET A 503 -7.65 14.98 38.75
C MET A 503 -6.25 14.31 38.76
N ASP A 504 -6.13 13.03 38.40
CA ASP A 504 -4.81 12.37 38.30
C ASP A 504 -3.91 13.03 37.26
N MET A 505 -2.65 13.25 37.63
CA MET A 505 -1.66 13.87 36.75
C MET A 505 -0.25 13.47 37.18
N ASN A 506 0.66 13.30 36.24
CA ASN A 506 2.10 13.06 36.47
C ASN A 506 2.97 14.24 35.98
N SER A 507 4.26 14.23 36.31
CA SER A 507 5.22 15.28 35.90
C SER A 507 5.36 15.46 34.40
N ASP A 508 5.14 14.38 33.62
CA ASP A 508 5.36 14.35 32.17
C ASP A 508 4.11 14.72 31.37
N TYR A 509 2.98 14.93 32.05
CA TYR A 509 1.68 15.25 31.44
C TYR A 509 1.74 16.48 30.50
N GLY A 510 2.65 17.41 30.77
CA GLY A 510 2.79 18.67 30.04
C GLY A 510 3.67 18.65 28.80
N ASP A 511 4.34 17.53 28.43
CA ASP A 511 5.30 17.46 27.32
C ASP A 511 6.34 18.61 27.31
N GLY A 512 6.90 18.92 28.48
CA GLY A 512 7.85 20.02 28.67
C GLY A 512 7.21 21.39 28.93
N ALA A 513 5.89 21.53 28.83
CA ALA A 513 5.12 22.66 29.34
C ALA A 513 4.70 22.41 30.80
N ASN A 514 4.13 23.43 31.46
CA ASN A 514 3.58 23.24 32.81
C ASN A 514 2.39 22.27 32.75
N PRO A 515 2.46 21.07 33.39
CA PRO A 515 1.38 20.08 33.39
C PRO A 515 0.03 20.62 33.80
N VAL A 516 -0.02 21.57 34.76
CA VAL A 516 -1.25 22.16 35.28
C VAL A 516 -2.01 22.93 34.21
N ILE A 517 -1.34 23.55 33.22
CA ILE A 517 -2.04 24.28 32.15
C ILE A 517 -2.91 23.33 31.33
N LEU A 518 -2.33 22.18 30.90
CA LEU A 518 -3.08 21.18 30.14
C LEU A 518 -4.18 20.54 30.98
N LYS A 519 -3.92 20.32 32.28
CA LYS A 519 -4.93 19.79 33.19
C LYS A 519 -6.04 20.78 33.39
N SER A 520 -5.76 22.09 33.42
CA SER A 520 -6.79 23.15 33.49
C SER A 520 -7.68 23.11 32.23
N GLU A 521 -7.12 22.93 31.03
CA GLU A 521 -7.90 22.76 29.80
C GLU A 521 -8.83 21.54 29.88
N PHE A 522 -8.34 20.41 30.42
CA PHE A 522 -9.15 19.23 30.66
C PHE A 522 -10.26 19.49 31.65
N ILE A 523 -9.99 20.13 32.84
CA ILE A 523 -10.99 20.46 33.85
C ILE A 523 -12.04 21.45 33.33
N LEU A 524 -11.66 22.41 32.48
CA LEU A 524 -12.62 23.25 31.75
C LEU A 524 -13.58 22.43 30.92
N SER A 525 -13.05 21.46 30.14
CA SER A 525 -13.85 20.56 29.32
C SER A 525 -14.78 19.68 30.16
N LEU A 526 -14.28 19.19 31.30
CA LEU A 526 -15.03 18.37 32.21
C LEU A 526 -16.16 19.17 32.88
N CYS A 527 -15.88 20.40 33.38
CA CYS A 527 -16.90 21.27 34.00
C CYS A 527 -18.00 21.64 33.00
N GLU A 528 -17.68 21.88 31.73
CA GLU A 528 -18.70 22.14 30.71
C GLU A 528 -19.67 20.97 30.54
N GLN A 529 -19.15 19.73 30.53
CA GLN A 529 -19.96 18.52 30.47
C GLN A 529 -20.82 18.36 31.75
N LEU A 530 -20.24 18.58 32.94
CA LEU A 530 -20.92 18.43 34.21
C LEU A 530 -22.04 19.46 34.40
N ILE A 531 -21.91 20.67 33.86
CA ILE A 531 -22.91 21.75 33.90
C ILE A 531 -24.05 21.56 32.88
N GLY A 532 -23.98 20.50 32.08
CA GLY A 532 -25.01 20.15 31.09
C GLY A 532 -24.77 20.70 29.68
N GLY A 533 -23.52 20.93 29.28
CA GLY A 533 -23.11 21.32 27.94
C GLY A 533 -23.37 22.78 27.59
N ALA A 534 -23.70 23.63 28.56
CA ALA A 534 -23.77 25.06 28.35
C ALA A 534 -22.36 25.67 28.25
N SER A 535 -22.11 26.51 27.23
CA SER A 535 -20.81 27.14 27.07
C SER A 535 -20.43 28.00 28.26
N LEU A 536 -19.28 27.73 28.88
CA LEU A 536 -18.74 28.49 30.00
C LEU A 536 -18.41 29.93 29.60
N GLY A 537 -18.87 30.89 30.36
CA GLY A 537 -18.53 32.29 30.19
C GLY A 537 -17.08 32.61 30.59
N ALA A 538 -16.53 33.72 30.12
CA ALA A 538 -15.14 34.11 30.38
C ALA A 538 -14.76 34.16 31.87
N LYS A 539 -15.69 34.62 32.74
CA LYS A 539 -15.49 34.67 34.18
C LYS A 539 -15.38 33.25 34.77
N GLN A 540 -16.29 32.36 34.38
CA GLN A 540 -16.31 30.96 34.84
C GLN A 540 -15.02 30.24 34.46
N LYS A 541 -14.54 30.43 33.22
CA LYS A 541 -13.25 29.89 32.75
C LYS A 541 -12.07 30.35 33.60
N SER A 542 -12.00 31.66 33.90
CA SER A 542 -10.95 32.22 34.74
C SER A 542 -10.99 31.69 36.19
N ILE A 543 -12.18 31.45 36.74
CA ILE A 543 -12.35 30.88 38.08
C ILE A 543 -11.88 29.41 38.08
N ILE A 544 -12.33 28.62 37.14
CA ILE A 544 -11.95 27.20 37.02
C ILE A 544 -10.43 27.06 36.89
N ASP A 545 -9.79 27.84 36.00
CA ASP A 545 -8.34 27.85 35.82
C ASP A 545 -7.58 28.18 37.08
N ARG A 546 -7.99 29.27 37.76
CA ARG A 546 -7.39 29.71 39.02
C ARG A 546 -7.56 28.65 40.15
N CYS A 547 -8.74 28.05 40.29
CA CYS A 547 -8.99 27.01 41.29
C CYS A 547 -8.20 25.74 40.97
N THR A 548 -8.12 25.35 39.71
CA THR A 548 -7.29 24.21 39.28
C THR A 548 -5.83 24.45 39.68
N ALA A 549 -5.25 25.61 39.34
CA ALA A 549 -3.90 25.94 39.76
C ALA A 549 -3.71 25.95 41.29
N GLY A 550 -4.73 26.40 42.01
CA GLY A 550 -4.74 26.42 43.48
C GLY A 550 -4.64 25.02 44.10
N VAL A 551 -5.47 24.11 43.64
CA VAL A 551 -5.55 22.72 44.13
C VAL A 551 -4.25 21.93 43.86
N TYR A 552 -3.60 22.15 42.73
CA TYR A 552 -2.36 21.45 42.40
C TYR A 552 -1.09 22.04 43.04
N ARG A 553 -1.16 23.19 43.73
CA ARG A 553 0.01 23.91 44.27
C ARG A 553 0.90 23.02 45.15
N TYR A 554 0.29 22.31 46.13
CA TYR A 554 1.03 21.42 47.02
C TYR A 554 1.59 20.19 46.29
N TYR A 555 0.83 19.61 45.38
CA TYR A 555 1.23 18.47 44.58
C TYR A 555 2.42 18.81 43.68
N GLN A 556 2.43 20.01 43.08
CA GLN A 556 3.59 20.53 42.31
C GLN A 556 4.83 20.75 43.19
N GLN A 557 4.65 21.34 44.37
CA GLN A 557 5.77 21.54 45.34
C GLN A 557 6.40 20.22 45.78
N GLY A 558 5.62 19.15 45.83
CA GLY A 558 6.10 17.77 46.06
C GLY A 558 6.65 17.06 44.84
N ASN A 559 6.96 17.76 43.74
CA ASN A 559 7.42 17.16 42.47
C ASN A 559 6.45 16.09 41.93
N TYR A 560 5.16 16.31 42.06
CA TYR A 560 4.10 15.37 41.65
C TYR A 560 4.20 13.99 42.33
N MET A 561 4.82 13.97 43.54
CA MET A 561 4.91 12.78 44.40
C MET A 561 3.89 12.90 45.52
N GLY A 562 3.22 11.79 45.82
CA GLY A 562 2.17 11.74 46.82
C GLY A 562 0.77 11.57 46.26
N THR A 563 -0.23 11.92 47.02
CA THR A 563 -1.64 11.75 46.62
C THR A 563 -2.11 12.94 45.78
N PRO A 564 -2.54 12.74 44.53
CA PRO A 564 -3.07 13.80 43.70
C PRO A 564 -4.39 14.31 44.25
N PRO A 565 -4.74 15.60 43.99
CA PRO A 565 -6.04 16.14 44.40
C PRO A 565 -7.20 15.44 43.71
N THR A 566 -8.41 15.62 44.22
CA THR A 566 -9.66 15.07 43.68
C THR A 566 -10.61 16.19 43.22
N LEU A 567 -11.68 15.82 42.52
CA LEU A 567 -12.74 16.79 42.18
C LEU A 567 -13.43 17.35 43.43
N GLN A 568 -13.40 16.62 44.56
CA GLN A 568 -13.92 17.11 45.85
C GLN A 568 -13.03 18.26 46.36
N ASP A 569 -11.70 18.10 46.32
CA ASP A 569 -10.76 19.18 46.66
C ASP A 569 -10.94 20.40 45.74
N PHE A 570 -11.21 20.19 44.47
CA PHE A 570 -11.50 21.25 43.53
C PHE A 570 -12.80 22.00 43.86
N ARG A 571 -13.87 21.28 44.24
CA ARG A 571 -15.11 21.90 44.67
C ARG A 571 -14.91 22.72 45.97
N GLU A 572 -14.16 22.21 46.94
CA GLU A 572 -13.81 22.95 48.16
C GLU A 572 -13.04 24.24 47.83
N GLU A 573 -12.16 24.22 46.82
CA GLU A 573 -11.43 25.43 46.40
C GLU A 573 -12.36 26.45 45.73
N LEU A 574 -13.35 25.99 44.94
CA LEU A 574 -14.39 26.84 44.37
C LEU A 574 -15.23 27.52 45.47
N LEU A 575 -15.62 26.78 46.52
CA LEU A 575 -16.39 27.31 47.64
C LEU A 575 -15.64 28.37 48.44
N LYS A 576 -14.31 28.41 48.41
CA LYS A 576 -13.48 29.45 49.04
C LYS A 576 -13.47 30.76 48.29
N GLN A 577 -13.90 30.77 47.01
CA GLN A 577 -13.93 31.97 46.17
C GLN A 577 -15.12 32.84 46.53
N SER A 578 -14.95 34.17 46.46
CA SER A 578 -15.99 35.14 46.82
C SER A 578 -16.99 35.43 45.71
N GLU A 579 -16.67 35.04 44.48
CA GLU A 579 -17.47 35.33 43.29
C GLU A 579 -18.72 34.44 43.20
N PRO A 580 -19.90 35.00 42.89
CA PRO A 580 -21.13 34.24 42.77
C PRO A 580 -21.03 33.12 41.72
N GLU A 581 -20.33 33.37 40.63
CA GLU A 581 -20.11 32.39 39.55
C GLU A 581 -19.34 31.15 40.04
N ALA A 582 -18.45 31.30 41.04
CA ALA A 582 -17.75 30.16 41.65
C ALA A 582 -18.71 29.28 42.47
N GLN A 583 -19.65 29.91 43.22
CA GLN A 583 -20.67 29.21 43.97
C GLN A 583 -21.64 28.46 43.05
N GLU A 584 -22.01 29.06 41.93
CA GLU A 584 -22.86 28.44 40.91
C GLU A 584 -22.17 27.18 40.32
N ILE A 585 -20.87 27.25 39.97
CA ILE A 585 -20.12 26.10 39.48
C ILE A 585 -20.03 25.02 40.55
N ALA A 586 -19.70 25.38 41.80
CA ALA A 586 -19.60 24.44 42.93
C ALA A 586 -20.93 23.70 43.19
N LEU A 587 -22.06 24.41 43.08
CA LEU A 587 -23.40 23.83 43.19
C LEU A 587 -23.71 22.91 41.99
N ALA A 588 -23.36 23.31 40.79
CA ALA A 588 -23.63 22.54 39.60
C ALA A 588 -22.86 21.20 39.54
N ILE A 589 -21.64 21.15 40.11
CA ILE A 589 -20.84 19.92 40.15
C ILE A 589 -21.06 19.10 41.45
N GLU A 590 -21.89 19.55 42.39
CA GLU A 590 -22.13 18.87 43.67
C GLU A 590 -22.62 17.42 43.50
N LEU A 591 -23.49 17.16 42.51
CA LEU A 591 -23.99 15.83 42.21
C LEU A 591 -22.85 14.84 41.88
N PHE A 592 -21.77 15.35 41.30
CA PHE A 592 -20.62 14.56 40.81
C PHE A 592 -19.45 14.54 41.79
N THR A 593 -19.49 15.29 42.86
CA THR A 593 -18.46 15.35 43.92
C THR A 593 -18.93 14.70 45.23
N ASP A 594 -19.96 15.24 45.83
CA ASP A 594 -20.51 14.75 47.11
C ASP A 594 -21.83 13.99 46.95
N GLY A 595 -22.45 14.08 45.77
CA GLY A 595 -23.71 13.42 45.45
C GLY A 595 -23.56 11.97 45.02
N SER A 596 -24.64 11.41 44.46
CA SER A 596 -24.74 9.99 44.08
C SER A 596 -23.92 9.58 42.87
N LEU A 597 -23.38 10.54 42.09
CA LEU A 597 -22.62 10.29 40.86
C LEU A 597 -21.12 10.60 41.02
N ASN A 598 -20.55 10.33 42.18
CA ASN A 598 -19.19 10.73 42.57
C ASN A 598 -18.08 9.76 42.17
N THR A 599 -18.33 8.92 41.18
CA THR A 599 -17.38 7.88 40.70
C THR A 599 -16.00 8.45 40.31
N PHE A 600 -15.97 9.66 39.74
CA PHE A 600 -14.75 10.32 39.24
C PHE A 600 -14.15 11.33 40.25
N ALA A 601 -14.74 11.45 41.43
CA ALA A 601 -14.27 12.36 42.50
C ALA A 601 -13.43 11.67 43.57
N LYS A 602 -13.24 10.36 43.48
CA LYS A 602 -12.45 9.56 44.43
C LYS A 602 -11.08 9.22 43.83
N HIS A 603 -10.12 8.91 44.71
CA HIS A 603 -8.79 8.47 44.29
C HIS A 603 -8.87 7.19 43.44
N THR A 604 -8.02 7.08 42.40
CA THR A 604 -7.90 5.91 41.57
C THR A 604 -7.48 4.69 42.40
N ASN A 605 -8.27 3.63 42.34
CA ASN A 605 -8.06 2.40 43.10
C ASN A 605 -7.92 1.16 42.18
N VAL A 606 -7.87 1.34 40.86
CA VAL A 606 -7.73 0.30 39.87
C VAL A 606 -6.30 0.25 39.30
N ASP A 607 -5.85 -0.95 38.90
CA ASP A 607 -4.55 -1.09 38.25
C ASP A 607 -4.65 -0.63 36.79
N THR A 608 -4.10 0.55 36.53
CA THR A 608 -4.00 1.10 35.16
C THR A 608 -2.68 0.74 34.46
N HIS A 609 -1.91 -0.23 34.98
CA HIS A 609 -0.58 -0.58 34.45
C HIS A 609 -0.53 -1.86 33.61
N SER A 610 -1.64 -2.61 33.53
CA SER A 610 -1.73 -3.78 32.65
C SER A 610 -1.44 -3.41 31.18
N ARG A 611 -0.85 -4.34 30.44
CA ARG A 611 -0.54 -4.17 29.03
C ARG A 611 -1.79 -4.12 28.13
N LEU A 612 -2.85 -4.79 28.54
CA LEU A 612 -4.14 -4.80 27.88
C LEU A 612 -5.22 -4.38 28.87
N ILE A 613 -5.86 -3.23 28.63
CA ILE A 613 -6.86 -2.66 29.50
C ILE A 613 -8.13 -2.35 28.71
N CYS A 614 -9.27 -2.75 29.26
CA CYS A 614 -10.59 -2.38 28.76
C CYS A 614 -11.34 -1.59 29.82
N TYR A 615 -11.69 -0.36 29.53
CA TYR A 615 -12.57 0.47 30.34
C TYR A 615 -14.02 0.23 29.91
N ASP A 616 -14.73 -0.62 30.65
CA ASP A 616 -16.16 -0.88 30.46
C ASP A 616 -16.97 0.23 31.15
N ILE A 617 -17.62 1.05 30.35
CA ILE A 617 -18.37 2.23 30.79
C ILE A 617 -19.88 2.12 30.48
N LEU A 618 -20.39 0.93 30.12
CA LEU A 618 -21.81 0.71 29.79
C LEU A 618 -22.76 1.16 30.89
N ASP A 619 -22.46 0.79 32.15
CA ASP A 619 -23.33 1.03 33.30
C ASP A 619 -23.29 2.48 33.82
N LEU A 620 -22.50 3.37 33.21
CA LEU A 620 -22.54 4.80 33.48
C LEU A 620 -23.88 5.45 33.07
N GLY A 621 -24.59 4.82 32.14
CA GLY A 621 -25.79 5.38 31.53
C GLY A 621 -25.51 6.55 30.59
N LYS A 622 -26.51 6.94 29.81
CA LYS A 622 -26.35 7.90 28.72
C LYS A 622 -25.83 9.29 29.15
N GLN A 623 -26.14 9.71 30.37
CA GLN A 623 -25.72 11.03 30.86
C GLN A 623 -24.25 11.08 31.28
N LEU A 624 -23.73 10.00 31.89
CA LEU A 624 -22.34 9.93 32.37
C LEU A 624 -21.38 9.33 31.36
N GLN A 625 -21.87 8.65 30.31
CA GLN A 625 -21.03 8.03 29.33
C GLN A 625 -20.03 9.00 28.64
N PRO A 626 -20.44 10.18 28.15
CA PRO A 626 -19.50 11.15 27.59
C PRO A 626 -18.47 11.65 28.59
N ILE A 627 -18.89 11.85 29.84
CA ILE A 627 -18.02 12.27 30.96
C ILE A 627 -17.01 11.17 31.26
N GLY A 628 -17.46 9.92 31.34
CA GLY A 628 -16.61 8.76 31.56
C GLY A 628 -15.57 8.58 30.46
N MET A 629 -15.98 8.71 29.18
CA MET A 629 -15.05 8.67 28.04
C MET A 629 -13.97 9.76 28.15
N LEU A 630 -14.37 10.99 28.56
CA LEU A 630 -13.42 12.10 28.66
C LEU A 630 -12.42 11.87 29.82
N VAL A 631 -12.86 11.37 30.97
CA VAL A 631 -12.01 11.06 32.14
C VAL A 631 -11.05 9.89 31.78
N VAL A 632 -11.57 8.88 31.14
CA VAL A 632 -10.75 7.73 30.69
C VAL A 632 -9.70 8.18 29.68
N LEU A 633 -10.04 9.05 28.71
CA LEU A 633 -9.08 9.61 27.76
C LEU A 633 -7.97 10.40 28.44
N ASP A 634 -8.29 11.18 29.46
CA ASP A 634 -7.30 11.90 30.25
C ASP A 634 -6.37 10.94 31.02
N SER A 635 -6.94 9.89 31.63
CA SER A 635 -6.15 8.81 32.27
C SER A 635 -5.24 8.11 31.26
N ILE A 636 -5.71 7.86 30.03
CA ILE A 636 -4.91 7.30 28.94
C ILE A 636 -3.76 8.25 28.56
N LEU A 637 -3.98 9.56 28.51
CA LEU A 637 -2.93 10.53 28.23
C LEU A 637 -1.79 10.46 29.27
N ASN A 638 -2.14 10.33 30.56
CA ASN A 638 -1.16 10.07 31.61
C ASN A 638 -0.34 8.80 31.34
N ARG A 639 -0.98 7.73 30.88
CA ARG A 639 -0.33 6.45 30.57
C ARG A 639 0.60 6.56 29.37
N ILE A 640 0.17 7.25 28.30
CA ILE A 640 0.96 7.44 27.07
C ILE A 640 2.27 8.18 27.38
N THR A 641 2.21 9.23 28.20
CA THR A 641 3.41 10.00 28.56
C THR A 641 4.43 9.15 29.33
N GLN A 642 3.96 8.27 30.24
CA GLN A 642 4.82 7.30 30.92
C GLN A 642 5.39 6.25 29.97
N ASN A 643 4.59 5.74 29.00
CA ASN A 643 5.02 4.75 28.03
C ASN A 643 6.09 5.31 27.09
N ARG A 644 5.98 6.57 26.67
CA ARG A 644 6.99 7.28 25.90
C ARG A 644 8.36 7.23 26.59
N ALA A 645 8.41 7.52 27.89
CA ALA A 645 9.65 7.48 28.66
C ALA A 645 10.28 6.08 28.70
N LYS A 646 9.48 5.03 28.55
CA LYS A 646 9.88 3.62 28.52
C LYS A 646 10.12 3.08 27.09
N GLY A 647 9.92 3.88 26.06
CA GLY A 647 9.99 3.47 24.65
C GLY A 647 8.91 2.45 24.23
N ARG A 648 7.74 2.45 24.88
CA ARG A 648 6.62 1.55 24.59
C ARG A 648 5.61 2.20 23.66
N ASN A 649 5.11 1.46 22.70
CA ASN A 649 4.00 1.89 21.85
C ASN A 649 2.66 1.70 22.57
N THR A 650 1.68 2.57 22.29
CA THR A 650 0.34 2.47 22.87
C THR A 650 -0.73 2.54 21.78
N PHE A 651 -1.58 1.52 21.67
CA PHE A 651 -2.71 1.48 20.75
C PHE A 651 -4.00 1.71 21.53
N ILE A 652 -4.77 2.71 21.12
CA ILE A 652 -5.98 3.16 21.82
C ILE A 652 -7.18 2.95 20.90
N PHE A 653 -8.13 2.16 21.33
CA PHE A 653 -9.37 1.90 20.61
C PHE A 653 -10.54 2.57 21.32
N ILE A 654 -11.23 3.47 20.63
CA ILE A 654 -12.35 4.26 21.15
C ILE A 654 -13.60 3.83 20.41
N ASP A 655 -14.41 2.99 21.05
CA ASP A 655 -15.67 2.58 20.45
C ASP A 655 -16.73 3.68 20.63
N GLU A 656 -17.65 3.76 19.65
CA GLU A 656 -18.67 4.81 19.51
C GLU A 656 -18.10 6.24 19.69
N ILE A 657 -16.96 6.50 19.04
CA ILE A 657 -16.19 7.76 19.15
C ILE A 657 -17.04 9.00 18.88
N TYR A 658 -18.15 8.89 18.12
CA TYR A 658 -19.05 10.02 17.80
C TYR A 658 -19.62 10.69 19.06
N LEU A 659 -19.74 9.97 20.18
CA LEU A 659 -20.22 10.50 21.46
C LEU A 659 -19.37 11.68 21.96
N LEU A 660 -18.08 11.69 21.67
CA LEU A 660 -17.15 12.76 22.06
C LEU A 660 -17.27 14.02 21.20
N PHE A 661 -17.93 13.92 20.02
CA PHE A 661 -18.13 15.08 19.15
C PHE A 661 -19.44 15.83 19.37
N GLN A 662 -20.28 15.36 20.27
CA GLN A 662 -21.54 16.02 20.62
C GLN A 662 -21.33 17.37 21.32
N HIS A 663 -20.17 17.58 21.93
CA HIS A 663 -19.79 18.80 22.63
C HIS A 663 -18.47 19.36 22.13
N GLU A 664 -18.40 20.68 21.95
CA GLU A 664 -17.26 21.34 21.31
C GLU A 664 -15.93 21.14 22.08
N TYR A 665 -15.95 21.21 23.40
CA TYR A 665 -14.74 21.05 24.20
C TYR A 665 -14.23 19.62 24.20
N SER A 666 -15.10 18.62 24.30
CA SER A 666 -14.71 17.21 24.18
C SER A 666 -14.11 16.92 22.80
N ALA A 667 -14.71 17.47 21.75
CA ALA A 667 -14.20 17.36 20.39
C ALA A 667 -12.79 18.00 20.25
N ASN A 668 -12.60 19.19 20.85
CA ASN A 668 -11.32 19.88 20.81
C ASN A 668 -10.24 19.17 21.66
N PHE A 669 -10.61 18.63 22.83
CA PHE A 669 -9.71 17.82 23.65
C PHE A 669 -9.26 16.56 22.89
N LEU A 670 -10.20 15.83 22.31
CA LEU A 670 -9.90 14.64 21.49
C LEU A 670 -9.02 15.00 20.29
N PHE A 671 -9.30 16.11 19.62
CA PHE A 671 -8.49 16.56 18.48
C PHE A 671 -7.06 16.91 18.89
N THR A 672 -6.89 17.54 20.03
CA THR A 672 -5.58 17.87 20.59
C THR A 672 -4.81 16.59 20.95
N LEU A 673 -5.48 15.65 21.61
CA LEU A 673 -4.94 14.32 21.89
C LEU A 673 -4.53 13.61 20.59
N TRP A 674 -5.42 13.54 19.59
CA TRP A 674 -5.20 12.88 18.31
C TRP A 674 -3.97 13.38 17.55
N LYS A 675 -3.69 14.68 17.65
CA LYS A 675 -2.48 15.28 17.10
C LYS A 675 -1.22 14.97 17.89
N ARG A 676 -1.34 14.92 19.22
CA ARG A 676 -0.20 14.75 20.13
C ARG A 676 0.28 13.32 20.24
N VAL A 677 -0.61 12.33 20.22
CA VAL A 677 -0.29 10.92 20.47
C VAL A 677 0.80 10.39 19.54
N ARG A 678 0.88 10.89 18.30
CA ARG A 678 1.95 10.55 17.37
C ARG A 678 3.35 10.79 17.95
N LYS A 679 3.56 11.92 18.64
CA LYS A 679 4.86 12.26 19.25
C LYS A 679 5.24 11.32 20.40
N TYR A 680 4.25 10.62 20.94
CA TYR A 680 4.41 9.73 22.09
C TYR A 680 4.48 8.24 21.69
N GLY A 681 4.53 7.92 20.40
CA GLY A 681 4.47 6.54 19.92
C GLY A 681 3.12 5.88 20.20
N ALA A 682 2.04 6.68 20.19
CA ALA A 682 0.70 6.17 20.37
C ALA A 682 -0.17 6.34 19.12
N TYR A 683 -1.17 5.47 18.98
CA TYR A 683 -2.01 5.32 17.79
C TYR A 683 -3.46 5.17 18.21
N CYS A 684 -4.29 6.16 17.88
CA CYS A 684 -5.71 6.13 18.16
C CYS A 684 -6.50 5.47 17.02
N THR A 685 -7.51 4.70 17.38
CA THR A 685 -8.50 4.11 16.48
C THR A 685 -9.89 4.53 16.92
N GLY A 686 -10.59 5.31 16.10
CA GLY A 686 -11.99 5.67 16.30
C GLY A 686 -12.90 4.66 15.60
N ILE A 687 -13.86 4.09 16.32
CA ILE A 687 -14.82 3.13 15.80
C ILE A 687 -16.20 3.77 15.86
N THR A 688 -16.98 3.71 14.79
CA THR A 688 -18.36 4.22 14.79
C THR A 688 -19.24 3.59 13.75
N GLN A 689 -20.52 3.47 14.06
CA GLN A 689 -21.59 3.11 13.13
C GLN A 689 -22.32 4.34 12.57
N ASN A 690 -22.21 5.48 13.21
CA ASN A 690 -22.89 6.73 12.86
C ASN A 690 -21.93 7.68 12.14
N VAL A 691 -21.69 7.43 10.86
CA VAL A 691 -20.77 8.26 10.07
C VAL A 691 -21.37 9.64 9.83
N ASP A 692 -22.68 9.75 9.61
CA ASP A 692 -23.36 11.03 9.42
C ASP A 692 -23.20 11.95 10.64
N ASP A 693 -23.48 11.43 11.84
CA ASP A 693 -23.28 12.18 13.09
C ASP A 693 -21.82 12.62 13.28
N LEU A 694 -20.87 11.75 12.93
CA LEU A 694 -19.44 12.09 12.96
C LEU A 694 -19.12 13.24 11.99
N LEU A 695 -19.65 13.19 10.76
CA LEU A 695 -19.37 14.17 9.73
C LEU A 695 -20.06 15.53 9.93
N GLN A 696 -21.03 15.64 10.84
CA GLN A 696 -21.60 16.94 11.25
C GLN A 696 -20.58 17.80 11.99
N SER A 697 -19.63 17.19 12.72
CA SER A 697 -18.55 17.90 13.38
C SER A 697 -17.43 18.28 12.40
N HIS A 698 -17.11 19.58 12.30
CA HIS A 698 -15.96 20.06 11.53
C HIS A 698 -14.64 19.45 12.01
N THR A 699 -14.49 19.30 13.32
CA THR A 699 -13.32 18.70 13.97
C THR A 699 -13.16 17.25 13.55
N ALA A 700 -14.25 16.47 13.59
CA ALA A 700 -14.24 15.06 13.17
C ALA A 700 -13.94 14.90 11.68
N ARG A 701 -14.51 15.75 10.81
CA ARG A 701 -14.18 15.77 9.36
C ARG A 701 -12.68 16.00 9.14
N THR A 702 -12.09 16.94 9.87
CA THR A 702 -10.66 17.23 9.79
C THR A 702 -9.80 16.06 10.27
N MET A 703 -10.21 15.38 11.35
CA MET A 703 -9.52 14.19 11.86
C MET A 703 -9.57 13.06 10.84
N LEU A 704 -10.74 12.79 10.26
CA LEU A 704 -10.93 11.73 9.28
C LEU A 704 -10.15 12.01 7.98
N ALA A 705 -10.22 13.23 7.46
CA ALA A 705 -9.51 13.63 6.23
C ALA A 705 -7.99 13.51 6.37
N ASN A 706 -7.46 13.79 7.57
CA ASN A 706 -6.02 13.71 7.87
C ASN A 706 -5.56 12.31 8.33
N SER A 707 -6.48 11.35 8.49
CA SER A 707 -6.12 9.98 8.86
C SER A 707 -5.64 9.20 7.65
N GLU A 708 -4.48 8.60 7.77
CA GLU A 708 -3.87 7.80 6.70
C GLU A 708 -4.27 6.33 6.76
N PHE A 709 -4.95 5.90 7.83
CA PHE A 709 -5.43 4.54 7.97
C PHE A 709 -6.94 4.53 8.22
N ILE A 710 -7.74 4.05 7.24
CA ILE A 710 -9.20 4.03 7.38
C ILE A 710 -9.74 2.72 6.84
N ILE A 711 -10.50 2.01 7.66
CA ILE A 711 -11.24 0.81 7.27
C ILE A 711 -12.70 1.19 7.07
N MET A 712 -13.17 1.08 5.84
CA MET A 712 -14.56 1.35 5.48
C MET A 712 -15.23 0.02 5.14
N LEU A 713 -16.06 -0.47 6.04
CA LEU A 713 -16.91 -1.64 5.84
C LEU A 713 -18.21 -1.22 5.15
N ASN A 714 -19.23 -2.09 5.15
CA ASN A 714 -20.53 -1.75 4.55
C ASN A 714 -21.09 -0.43 5.13
N GLN A 715 -21.51 0.49 4.26
CA GLN A 715 -21.99 1.83 4.62
C GLN A 715 -23.46 2.02 4.27
N ALA A 716 -24.16 2.87 5.02
CA ALA A 716 -25.48 3.35 4.65
C ALA A 716 -25.40 4.22 3.37
N SER A 717 -26.54 4.37 2.67
CA SER A 717 -26.59 5.10 1.39
C SER A 717 -26.21 6.57 1.49
N THR A 718 -26.56 7.22 2.58
CA THR A 718 -26.23 8.62 2.87
C THR A 718 -24.74 8.78 3.17
N ASP A 719 -24.23 7.95 4.05
CA ASP A 719 -22.87 8.02 4.59
C ASP A 719 -21.80 7.79 3.51
N ARG A 720 -22.04 6.85 2.59
CA ARG A 720 -21.09 6.55 1.52
C ARG A 720 -20.87 7.71 0.56
N ILE A 721 -21.93 8.52 0.28
CA ILE A 721 -21.82 9.69 -0.59
C ILE A 721 -20.94 10.77 0.03
N GLU A 722 -21.13 11.04 1.32
CA GLU A 722 -20.32 12.01 2.05
C GLU A 722 -18.86 11.52 2.21
N LEU A 723 -18.65 10.23 2.50
CA LEU A 723 -17.33 9.64 2.55
C LEU A 723 -16.63 9.67 1.19
N ALA A 724 -17.35 9.38 0.11
CA ALA A 724 -16.80 9.42 -1.24
C ALA A 724 -16.29 10.82 -1.60
N LYS A 725 -17.05 11.86 -1.27
CA LYS A 725 -16.63 13.25 -1.47
C LYS A 725 -15.41 13.62 -0.61
N LEU A 726 -15.41 13.21 0.66
CA LEU A 726 -14.35 13.57 1.61
C LEU A 726 -13.03 12.87 1.30
N LEU A 727 -13.08 11.60 0.89
CA LEU A 727 -11.91 10.73 0.69
C LEU A 727 -11.57 10.51 -0.80
N ASN A 728 -12.31 11.17 -1.70
CA ASN A 728 -12.15 11.05 -3.15
C ASN A 728 -12.25 9.60 -3.66
N ILE A 729 -13.34 8.92 -3.28
CA ILE A 729 -13.61 7.52 -3.65
C ILE A 729 -14.40 7.47 -4.97
N SER A 730 -13.95 6.68 -5.94
CA SER A 730 -14.62 6.50 -7.21
C SER A 730 -15.93 5.68 -7.07
N ASP A 731 -16.86 5.81 -8.06
CA ASP A 731 -18.10 5.04 -8.08
C ASP A 731 -17.87 3.53 -8.07
N LEU A 732 -16.83 3.06 -8.75
CA LEU A 732 -16.47 1.65 -8.76
C LEU A 732 -15.95 1.21 -7.38
N GLN A 733 -15.12 2.02 -6.73
CA GLN A 733 -14.67 1.76 -5.37
C GLN A 733 -15.83 1.79 -4.37
N MET A 734 -16.80 2.70 -4.52
CA MET A 734 -18.01 2.74 -3.69
C MET A 734 -18.80 1.42 -3.72
N SER A 735 -18.74 0.66 -4.82
CA SER A 735 -19.39 -0.64 -4.91
C SER A 735 -18.90 -1.64 -3.85
N TYR A 736 -17.64 -1.50 -3.39
CA TYR A 736 -17.04 -2.36 -2.38
C TYR A 736 -17.44 -2.02 -0.93
N ILE A 737 -18.18 -0.91 -0.73
CA ILE A 737 -18.76 -0.54 0.58
C ILE A 737 -20.29 -0.46 0.52
N THR A 738 -20.89 -0.98 -0.55
CA THR A 738 -22.34 -0.93 -0.83
C THR A 738 -22.93 -2.33 -0.80
N ASN A 739 -23.78 -2.62 0.18
CA ASN A 739 -24.47 -3.91 0.32
C ASN A 739 -23.54 -5.12 0.29
N VAL A 740 -22.36 -4.97 0.87
CA VAL A 740 -21.35 -6.04 0.97
C VAL A 740 -21.51 -6.81 2.28
N GLY A 741 -20.97 -8.04 2.32
CA GLY A 741 -20.98 -8.87 3.51
C GLY A 741 -20.07 -8.36 4.62
N ALA A 742 -20.27 -8.88 5.84
CA ALA A 742 -19.40 -8.56 6.97
C ALA A 742 -17.93 -8.91 6.66
N GLY A 743 -17.01 -8.05 7.08
CA GLY A 743 -15.57 -8.19 6.82
C GLY A 743 -15.16 -7.90 5.38
N GLN A 744 -15.99 -7.21 4.61
CA GLN A 744 -15.68 -6.73 3.26
C GLN A 744 -15.77 -5.21 3.22
N GLY A 745 -14.90 -4.59 2.44
CA GLY A 745 -14.89 -3.13 2.35
C GLY A 745 -13.72 -2.55 1.57
N LEU A 746 -13.40 -1.30 1.87
CA LEU A 746 -12.23 -0.57 1.39
C LEU A 746 -11.27 -0.28 2.55
N LEU A 747 -9.99 -0.47 2.31
CA LEU A 747 -8.91 -0.12 3.22
C LEU A 747 -8.04 0.97 2.61
N LYS A 748 -7.94 2.10 3.31
CA LYS A 748 -7.00 3.19 2.99
C LYS A 748 -5.75 3.04 3.85
N VAL A 749 -4.58 3.01 3.23
CA VAL A 749 -3.27 3.01 3.90
C VAL A 749 -2.37 4.03 3.19
N GLY A 750 -2.13 5.16 3.83
CA GLY A 750 -1.46 6.30 3.19
C GLY A 750 -2.26 6.83 2.00
N SER A 751 -1.66 6.83 0.83
CA SER A 751 -2.31 7.17 -0.44
C SER A 751 -3.03 6.00 -1.12
N SER A 752 -2.77 4.76 -0.67
CA SER A 752 -3.34 3.56 -1.27
C SER A 752 -4.76 3.29 -0.76
N LEU A 753 -5.69 3.00 -1.66
CA LEU A 753 -7.07 2.64 -1.34
C LEU A 753 -7.41 1.34 -2.08
N VAL A 754 -7.55 0.24 -1.34
CA VAL A 754 -7.72 -1.10 -1.90
C VAL A 754 -8.99 -1.78 -1.39
N PRO A 755 -9.73 -2.51 -2.24
CA PRO A 755 -10.84 -3.33 -1.80
C PRO A 755 -10.31 -4.59 -1.11
N PHE A 756 -10.89 -4.93 0.04
CA PHE A 756 -10.46 -6.08 0.83
C PHE A 756 -11.61 -6.98 1.24
N VAL A 757 -11.26 -8.22 1.51
CA VAL A 757 -12.12 -9.22 2.14
C VAL A 757 -11.36 -9.93 3.25
N ASN A 758 -11.91 -9.91 4.44
CA ASN A 758 -11.39 -10.64 5.58
C ASN A 758 -12.44 -11.64 6.06
N LYS A 759 -12.15 -12.94 5.89
CA LYS A 759 -12.99 -14.05 6.36
C LYS A 759 -12.17 -14.90 7.32
N PHE A 760 -12.38 -14.68 8.60
CA PHE A 760 -11.73 -15.48 9.64
C PHE A 760 -12.39 -16.87 9.76
N PRO A 761 -11.64 -17.96 10.04
CA PRO A 761 -12.20 -19.30 10.20
C PRO A 761 -13.15 -19.40 11.41
N LYS A 762 -14.40 -19.80 11.20
CA LYS A 762 -15.43 -19.83 12.24
C LYS A 762 -15.23 -20.94 13.30
N ASN A 763 -14.44 -21.95 12.99
CA ASN A 763 -14.19 -23.10 13.85
C ASN A 763 -13.05 -22.90 14.84
N THR A 764 -12.57 -21.69 15.03
CA THR A 764 -11.47 -21.33 15.92
C THR A 764 -11.96 -20.74 17.24
N GLU A 765 -11.16 -20.86 18.30
CA GLU A 765 -11.43 -20.21 19.59
C GLU A 765 -11.34 -18.68 19.45
N LEU A 766 -10.36 -18.19 18.68
CA LEU A 766 -10.23 -16.78 18.38
C LEU A 766 -11.48 -16.19 17.72
N TYR A 767 -12.11 -16.89 16.77
CA TYR A 767 -13.34 -16.40 16.15
C TYR A 767 -14.44 -16.20 17.18
N LYS A 768 -14.62 -17.15 18.11
CA LYS A 768 -15.64 -17.08 19.17
C LYS A 768 -15.40 -15.90 20.13
N LEU A 769 -14.15 -15.57 20.40
CA LEU A 769 -13.79 -14.41 21.23
C LEU A 769 -14.01 -13.08 20.51
N MET A 770 -13.85 -13.06 19.18
CA MET A 770 -13.96 -11.85 18.39
C MET A 770 -15.38 -11.55 17.91
N THR A 771 -16.21 -12.60 17.68
CA THR A 771 -17.59 -12.41 17.19
C THR A 771 -18.47 -11.76 18.26
N THR A 772 -19.37 -10.87 17.83
CA THR A 772 -20.44 -10.29 18.66
C THR A 772 -21.83 -10.78 18.22
N LYS A 773 -21.85 -11.72 17.26
CA LYS A 773 -23.09 -12.18 16.65
C LYS A 773 -23.83 -13.16 17.56
N PHE A 774 -25.09 -12.85 17.88
CA PHE A 774 -25.94 -13.73 18.69
C PHE A 774 -26.03 -15.14 18.09
N GLY A 775 -25.76 -16.18 18.89
CA GLY A 775 -25.75 -17.58 18.49
C GLY A 775 -24.44 -18.09 17.86
N GLU A 776 -23.43 -17.24 17.72
CA GLU A 776 -22.06 -17.62 17.32
C GLU A 776 -21.04 -17.42 18.47
N VAL A 777 -21.48 -16.87 19.60
CA VAL A 777 -20.71 -16.66 20.84
C VAL A 777 -20.70 -17.92 21.70
#